data_5beba71af9981e4a297c4e441fa0ea76
#
_entry.id   5beba71af9981e4a297c4e441fa0ea76
#
_cell.length_a   1.000
_cell.length_b   1.000
_cell.length_c   1.000
_cell.angle_alpha   90.00
_cell.angle_beta   90.00
_cell.angle_gamma   90.00
#
_symmetry.space_group_name_H-M   'P 1'
#
loop_
_entity.id
_entity.type
_entity.pdbx_description
1 polymer ?
#
loop_
_entity_poly.entity_id
_entity_poly.type
_entity_poly.pdbx_seq_one_letter_code
_entity_poly.pdbx_strand_id
1 'polypeptide(L)'
;MADDKIQRMRQLISKLNEASDAYYNGRSELMTDYEWDQRFDELKRLESETGTTLPDSPTQKVSEDSITGQKEEHEFAALSLAKTKQISDLVKWAEARPIWISWKLDGLTLVVTYDGGRLTKVVTRGNGHTGTNITHLSRSINGIPQEIKAKGHTVIRGEAVISYDDFERFVMESGEDYANPRNLASGSLTLKDPDEVKARHIQWIPFTLVYTEEDIVSWGKRMAWLDAQGFTTVERKAVSMPDDASVEDCIEVFTHEVTSKQNPYPVDGLVVCYDDTEYAQTGSVTGHHATRAGLAFKWQDEVADTVLKEVEWSCAASTISPVAIFQPVELEGTTVKRASLCNISECERLGIGGSGTQISVIKANKIIPKVIKVTQSAGTFSVPNECPVCHAPTIIRYGRTATTPDASASGTKTLHCTNPDCPAKQLKKLARFVSKEGMNIDGISEQTLSKFINLGWISEYADIYELRSHILELSRMEGFGEKSASNIMRSIDKSREVEAHRLLFALNIPLCGLDVCKRLLSAYSLDDLINEAIKQGDDLFAAQAEPKDVFAHVNGIGPEKSAQFVSWFRNPQNLAHYRHLLTKLTVTTPDVSASGTLCAGLTFVITGDVHHYKNRNELKTYIESQGGKVASAVSGSTSYLINNDVTSTSGKNKKAKELNIPIISEDEFISKYQQ
;
A
#
# COMPACT_ATOMS: atom_id res chain seq x y z
N MET A 1 -20.70 30.94 -29.37
CA MET A 1 -20.45 31.20 -27.93
C MET A 1 -21.14 30.19 -27.03
N ALA A 2 -22.49 29.94 -27.10
CA ALA A 2 -23.10 28.90 -26.25
C ALA A 2 -22.64 27.49 -26.65
N ASP A 3 -22.61 27.19 -27.95
CA ASP A 3 -22.12 25.88 -28.46
C ASP A 3 -20.69 25.61 -28.10
N ASP A 4 -19.80 26.62 -28.09
CA ASP A 4 -18.40 26.45 -27.70
C ASP A 4 -18.27 26.09 -26.21
N LYS A 5 -19.10 26.70 -25.34
CA LYS A 5 -19.15 26.36 -23.91
C LYS A 5 -19.61 24.92 -23.69
N ILE A 6 -20.65 24.48 -24.38
CA ILE A 6 -21.16 23.10 -24.31
C ILE A 6 -20.12 22.11 -24.83
N GLN A 7 -19.40 22.43 -25.90
CA GLN A 7 -18.32 21.59 -26.41
C GLN A 7 -17.15 21.53 -25.41
N ARG A 8 -16.80 22.65 -24.77
CA ARG A 8 -15.79 22.70 -23.72
C ARG A 8 -16.19 21.86 -22.50
N MET A 9 -17.46 21.92 -22.07
CA MET A 9 -17.98 21.08 -20.97
C MET A 9 -17.85 19.59 -21.31
N ARG A 10 -18.19 19.15 -22.54
CA ARG A 10 -18.02 17.74 -22.95
C ARG A 10 -16.57 17.28 -22.86
N GLN A 11 -15.62 18.12 -23.30
CA GLN A 11 -14.18 17.83 -23.20
C GLN A 11 -13.71 17.71 -21.75
N LEU A 12 -14.18 18.60 -20.87
CA LEU A 12 -13.87 18.58 -19.45
C LEU A 12 -14.43 17.32 -18.78
N ILE A 13 -15.70 17.00 -19.05
CA ILE A 13 -16.38 15.81 -18.52
C ILE A 13 -15.64 14.53 -18.91
N SER A 14 -15.29 14.38 -20.19
CA SER A 14 -14.56 13.21 -20.68
C SER A 14 -13.21 13.05 -19.94
N LYS A 15 -12.43 14.14 -19.84
CA LYS A 15 -11.11 14.11 -19.19
C LYS A 15 -11.20 13.89 -17.68
N LEU A 16 -12.16 14.52 -17.01
CA LEU A 16 -12.36 14.37 -15.57
C LEU A 16 -12.83 12.96 -15.22
N ASN A 17 -13.75 12.38 -15.99
CA ASN A 17 -14.22 11.02 -15.76
C ASN A 17 -13.13 10.00 -16.01
N GLU A 18 -12.34 10.15 -17.08
CA GLU A 18 -11.21 9.28 -17.38
C GLU A 18 -10.11 9.34 -16.30
N ALA A 19 -9.80 10.54 -15.80
CA ALA A 19 -8.85 10.72 -14.72
C ALA A 19 -9.37 10.18 -13.40
N SER A 20 -10.65 10.38 -13.08
CA SER A 20 -11.27 9.81 -11.89
C SER A 20 -11.28 8.29 -11.96
N ASP A 21 -11.62 7.70 -13.11
CA ASP A 21 -11.58 6.25 -13.30
C ASP A 21 -10.14 5.70 -13.13
N ALA A 22 -9.14 6.37 -13.67
CA ALA A 22 -7.74 5.98 -13.47
C ALA A 22 -7.32 6.07 -11.99
N TYR A 23 -7.69 7.16 -11.32
CA TYR A 23 -7.37 7.42 -9.92
C TYR A 23 -8.03 6.40 -8.97
N TYR A 24 -9.34 6.16 -9.10
CA TYR A 24 -10.07 5.23 -8.23
C TYR A 24 -9.75 3.76 -8.52
N ASN A 25 -9.25 3.44 -9.70
CA ASN A 25 -8.96 2.07 -10.13
C ASN A 25 -7.47 1.71 -10.08
N GLY A 26 -6.65 2.50 -9.36
CA GLY A 26 -5.22 2.21 -9.14
C GLY A 26 -4.38 2.21 -10.43
N ARG A 27 -4.87 2.86 -11.50
CA ARG A 27 -4.10 3.06 -12.73
C ARG A 27 -3.16 4.25 -12.59
N SER A 28 -2.24 4.42 -13.53
CA SER A 28 -1.37 5.61 -13.58
C SER A 28 -2.21 6.89 -13.56
N GLU A 29 -1.87 7.83 -12.70
CA GLU A 29 -2.53 9.13 -12.63
C GLU A 29 -2.46 9.84 -13.99
N LEU A 30 -3.62 10.20 -14.56
CA LEU A 30 -3.72 10.92 -15.83
C LEU A 30 -3.60 12.44 -15.66
N MET A 31 -3.85 12.93 -14.45
CA MET A 31 -3.64 14.32 -14.04
C MET A 31 -3.46 14.39 -12.53
N THR A 32 -2.88 15.47 -12.06
CA THR A 32 -2.72 15.71 -10.62
C THR A 32 -4.05 16.11 -10.00
N ASP A 33 -4.21 15.94 -8.66
CA ASP A 33 -5.38 16.41 -7.93
C ASP A 33 -5.60 17.92 -8.16
N TYR A 34 -4.50 18.70 -8.20
CA TYR A 34 -4.56 20.13 -8.50
C TYR A 34 -5.15 20.41 -9.89
N GLU A 35 -4.69 19.70 -10.93
CA GLU A 35 -5.22 19.84 -12.29
C GLU A 35 -6.67 19.38 -12.39
N TRP A 36 -7.02 18.32 -11.65
CA TRP A 36 -8.38 17.81 -11.60
C TRP A 36 -9.31 18.84 -10.96
N ASP A 37 -8.94 19.39 -9.80
CA ASP A 37 -9.72 20.42 -9.09
C ASP A 37 -9.91 21.66 -9.97
N GLN A 38 -8.87 22.15 -10.66
CA GLN A 38 -8.96 23.28 -11.57
C GLN A 38 -9.94 23.06 -12.73
N ARG A 39 -9.91 21.87 -13.35
CA ARG A 39 -10.82 21.52 -14.44
C ARG A 39 -12.25 21.29 -13.94
N PHE A 40 -12.38 20.76 -12.76
CA PHE A 40 -13.68 20.55 -12.12
C PHE A 40 -14.35 21.89 -11.75
N ASP A 41 -13.59 22.85 -11.25
CA ASP A 41 -14.08 24.21 -10.97
C ASP A 41 -14.42 24.95 -12.26
N GLU A 42 -13.64 24.77 -13.35
CA GLU A 42 -13.96 25.29 -14.67
C GLU A 42 -15.30 24.71 -15.16
N LEU A 43 -15.50 23.41 -15.01
CA LEU A 43 -16.76 22.75 -15.40
C LEU A 43 -17.93 23.31 -14.60
N LYS A 44 -17.84 23.41 -13.28
CA LYS A 44 -18.88 24.01 -12.42
C LYS A 44 -19.27 25.43 -12.86
N ARG A 45 -18.25 26.25 -13.16
CA ARG A 45 -18.46 27.61 -13.64
C ARG A 45 -19.23 27.62 -14.97
N LEU A 46 -18.84 26.75 -15.93
CA LEU A 46 -19.51 26.65 -17.22
C LEU A 46 -20.95 26.13 -17.09
N GLU A 47 -21.19 25.16 -16.20
CA GLU A 47 -22.55 24.69 -15.88
C GLU A 47 -23.43 25.81 -15.31
N SER A 48 -22.88 26.61 -14.38
CA SER A 48 -23.59 27.78 -13.83
C SER A 48 -23.85 28.86 -14.87
N GLU A 49 -22.87 29.17 -15.74
CA GLU A 49 -23.00 30.18 -16.79
C GLU A 49 -23.97 29.78 -17.91
N THR A 50 -24.11 28.50 -18.20
CA THR A 50 -24.97 27.97 -19.25
C THR A 50 -26.33 27.54 -18.73
N GLY A 51 -26.51 27.37 -17.42
CA GLY A 51 -27.69 26.79 -16.80
C GLY A 51 -27.96 25.36 -17.22
N THR A 52 -26.92 24.65 -17.77
CA THR A 52 -27.07 23.31 -18.35
C THR A 52 -26.05 22.38 -17.69
N THR A 53 -26.50 21.24 -17.16
CA THR A 53 -25.64 20.15 -16.70
C THR A 53 -25.81 18.97 -17.64
N LEU A 54 -24.72 18.42 -18.13
CA LEU A 54 -24.73 17.29 -19.05
C LEU A 54 -24.85 15.95 -18.28
N PRO A 55 -25.46 14.90 -18.87
CA PRO A 55 -25.80 13.66 -18.18
C PRO A 55 -24.63 12.92 -17.52
N ASP A 56 -23.44 13.03 -18.10
CA ASP A 56 -22.23 12.33 -17.61
C ASP A 56 -21.30 13.24 -16.84
N SER A 57 -21.78 14.41 -16.40
CA SER A 57 -20.98 15.35 -15.64
C SER A 57 -20.54 14.75 -14.29
N PRO A 58 -19.23 14.81 -13.95
CA PRO A 58 -18.73 14.38 -12.65
C PRO A 58 -19.24 15.24 -11.50
N THR A 59 -19.90 16.37 -11.78
CA THR A 59 -20.61 17.16 -10.77
C THR A 59 -21.88 16.45 -10.28
N GLN A 60 -22.37 15.44 -11.03
CA GLN A 60 -23.60 14.69 -10.74
C GLN A 60 -23.34 13.20 -10.43
N LYS A 61 -22.17 12.66 -10.77
CA LYS A 61 -21.84 11.24 -10.60
C LYS A 61 -20.52 11.06 -9.85
N VAL A 62 -20.44 10.02 -9.03
CA VAL A 62 -19.19 9.54 -8.41
C VAL A 62 -18.68 8.36 -9.23
N SER A 63 -17.38 8.30 -9.50
CA SER A 63 -16.76 7.16 -10.19
C SER A 63 -16.93 5.88 -9.38
N GLU A 64 -17.26 4.78 -10.04
CA GLU A 64 -17.37 3.46 -9.41
C GLU A 64 -15.97 2.88 -9.12
N ASP A 65 -15.87 2.10 -8.05
CA ASP A 65 -14.68 1.31 -7.80
C ASP A 65 -14.59 0.09 -8.75
N SER A 66 -13.40 -0.34 -9.09
CA SER A 66 -13.13 -1.50 -9.96
C SER A 66 -13.12 -2.82 -9.20
N ILE A 67 -13.47 -2.82 -7.90
CA ILE A 67 -13.46 -4.02 -7.09
C ILE A 67 -14.52 -4.98 -7.60
N THR A 68 -14.11 -6.14 -8.10
CA THR A 68 -14.99 -7.17 -8.63
C THR A 68 -15.54 -8.02 -7.50
N GLY A 69 -16.86 -8.17 -7.41
CA GLY A 69 -17.52 -8.96 -6.37
C GLY A 69 -19.03 -8.77 -6.38
N GLN A 70 -19.69 -9.37 -5.40
CA GLN A 70 -21.12 -9.21 -5.21
C GLN A 70 -21.43 -7.74 -4.86
N LYS A 71 -22.29 -7.09 -5.64
CA LYS A 71 -22.75 -5.73 -5.35
C LYS A 71 -23.84 -5.76 -4.27
N GLU A 72 -23.76 -4.80 -3.37
CA GLU A 72 -24.68 -4.61 -2.25
C GLU A 72 -25.17 -3.17 -2.24
N GLU A 73 -26.47 -2.97 -2.02
CA GLU A 73 -27.03 -1.64 -1.81
C GLU A 73 -26.73 -1.15 -0.40
N HIS A 74 -26.39 0.13 -0.27
CA HIS A 74 -26.22 0.77 1.01
C HIS A 74 -27.59 1.13 1.62
N GLU A 75 -27.80 0.73 2.85
CA GLU A 75 -28.97 1.15 3.64
C GLU A 75 -29.01 2.67 3.82
N PHE A 76 -27.83 3.29 3.98
CA PHE A 76 -27.64 4.74 4.08
C PHE A 76 -26.67 5.19 2.98
N ALA A 77 -27.09 6.08 2.12
CA ALA A 77 -26.28 6.56 1.00
C ALA A 77 -24.93 7.18 1.48
N ALA A 78 -23.82 6.74 0.89
CA ALA A 78 -22.45 7.19 1.22
C ALA A 78 -21.97 8.27 0.23
N LEU A 79 -22.60 9.44 0.26
CA LEU A 79 -22.39 10.53 -0.70
C LEU A 79 -21.08 11.29 -0.44
N SER A 80 -20.58 11.96 -1.48
CA SER A 80 -19.41 12.84 -1.40
C SER A 80 -19.75 14.16 -0.72
N LEU A 81 -18.77 14.77 -0.06
CA LEU A 81 -18.88 16.08 0.57
C LEU A 81 -18.60 17.21 -0.42
N ALA A 82 -19.27 18.36 -0.23
CA ALA A 82 -18.86 19.60 -0.86
C ALA A 82 -17.44 20.01 -0.36
N LYS A 83 -16.72 20.78 -1.16
CA LYS A 83 -15.34 21.17 -0.86
C LYS A 83 -15.20 22.69 -0.84
N THR A 84 -14.37 23.22 0.06
CA THR A 84 -13.90 24.60 0.06
C THR A 84 -12.41 24.68 0.38
N LYS A 85 -11.76 25.79 -0.01
CA LYS A 85 -10.39 26.16 0.35
C LYS A 85 -10.34 27.44 1.20
N GLN A 86 -11.52 27.98 1.58
CA GLN A 86 -11.63 29.24 2.31
C GLN A 86 -12.18 29.00 3.71
N ILE A 87 -11.51 29.55 4.73
CA ILE A 87 -11.96 29.48 6.14
C ILE A 87 -13.29 30.20 6.30
N SER A 88 -13.47 31.34 5.66
CA SER A 88 -14.72 32.12 5.69
C SER A 88 -15.94 31.32 5.20
N ASP A 89 -15.75 30.38 4.27
CA ASP A 89 -16.84 29.49 3.82
C ASP A 89 -17.20 28.47 4.91
N LEU A 90 -16.21 27.96 5.67
CA LEU A 90 -16.46 27.08 6.80
C LEU A 90 -17.26 27.77 7.90
N VAL A 91 -16.85 28.99 8.26
CA VAL A 91 -17.52 29.78 9.30
C VAL A 91 -18.95 30.12 8.87
N LYS A 92 -19.13 30.55 7.62
CA LYS A 92 -20.46 30.78 7.05
C LYS A 92 -21.33 29.53 7.03
N TRP A 93 -20.75 28.39 6.65
CA TRP A 93 -21.43 27.09 6.62
C TRP A 93 -21.82 26.63 8.03
N ALA A 94 -20.99 26.88 9.04
CA ALA A 94 -21.22 26.49 10.43
C ALA A 94 -22.44 27.20 11.05
N GLU A 95 -22.87 28.35 10.53
CA GLU A 95 -24.05 29.10 11.02
C GLU A 95 -24.03 29.35 12.54
N ALA A 96 -22.83 29.62 13.10
CA ALA A 96 -22.57 29.78 14.53
C ALA A 96 -22.97 28.56 15.40
N ARG A 97 -23.12 27.36 14.80
CA ARG A 97 -23.41 26.12 15.52
C ARG A 97 -22.11 25.39 15.87
N PRO A 98 -22.08 24.63 16.98
CA PRO A 98 -20.94 23.79 17.30
C PRO A 98 -20.59 22.82 16.16
N ILE A 99 -19.31 22.76 15.81
CA ILE A 99 -18.77 21.90 14.78
C ILE A 99 -17.62 21.04 15.31
N TRP A 100 -17.34 19.96 14.60
CA TRP A 100 -16.13 19.16 14.76
C TRP A 100 -15.29 19.23 13.49
N ILE A 101 -13.99 19.32 13.66
CA ILE A 101 -13.00 19.27 12.57
C ILE A 101 -12.18 18.00 12.78
N SER A 102 -12.02 17.21 11.74
CA SER A 102 -11.30 15.91 11.77
C SER A 102 -10.47 15.74 10.50
N TRP A 103 -9.54 14.80 10.53
CA TRP A 103 -8.77 14.41 9.33
C TRP A 103 -9.67 13.97 8.20
N LYS A 104 -9.40 14.46 7.00
CA LYS A 104 -9.88 13.87 5.75
C LYS A 104 -8.86 12.84 5.29
N LEU A 105 -9.01 11.63 5.81
CA LEU A 105 -8.15 10.51 5.45
C LEU A 105 -8.23 10.22 3.95
N ASP A 106 -7.11 9.88 3.35
CA ASP A 106 -6.99 9.59 1.92
C ASP A 106 -6.76 8.08 1.69
N GLY A 107 -7.85 7.35 1.59
CA GLY A 107 -7.90 5.91 1.44
C GLY A 107 -9.12 5.44 0.66
N LEU A 108 -9.75 4.38 1.12
CA LEU A 108 -10.97 3.82 0.56
C LEU A 108 -12.07 3.73 1.62
N THR A 109 -13.20 4.38 1.39
CA THR A 109 -14.31 4.34 2.34
C THR A 109 -14.92 2.94 2.39
N LEU A 110 -15.06 2.37 3.58
CA LEU A 110 -15.79 1.14 3.85
C LEU A 110 -16.96 1.41 4.80
N VAL A 111 -18.07 0.78 4.50
CA VAL A 111 -19.28 0.74 5.35
C VAL A 111 -19.31 -0.61 6.05
N VAL A 112 -19.28 -0.59 7.38
CA VAL A 112 -19.22 -1.78 8.23
C VAL A 112 -20.50 -1.88 9.04
N THR A 113 -21.16 -3.04 8.98
CA THR A 113 -22.43 -3.31 9.64
C THR A 113 -22.29 -4.41 10.67
N TYR A 114 -22.90 -4.18 11.84
CA TYR A 114 -23.00 -5.15 12.94
C TYR A 114 -24.47 -5.40 13.27
N ASP A 115 -24.82 -6.66 13.52
CA ASP A 115 -26.12 -7.08 14.02
C ASP A 115 -25.95 -8.02 15.22
N GLY A 116 -26.67 -7.78 16.28
CA GLY A 116 -26.50 -8.55 17.50
C GLY A 116 -25.10 -8.44 18.12
N GLY A 117 -24.36 -7.38 17.79
CA GLY A 117 -22.98 -7.16 18.19
C GLY A 117 -21.96 -7.93 17.36
N ARG A 118 -22.36 -8.60 16.27
CA ARG A 118 -21.46 -9.35 15.38
C ARG A 118 -21.35 -8.67 14.02
N LEU A 119 -20.15 -8.69 13.47
CA LEU A 119 -19.93 -8.20 12.11
C LEU A 119 -20.75 -9.01 11.11
N THR A 120 -21.54 -8.34 10.30
CA THR A 120 -22.37 -8.96 9.25
C THR A 120 -21.93 -8.58 7.84
N LYS A 121 -21.51 -7.32 7.64
CA LYS A 121 -21.12 -6.82 6.31
C LYS A 121 -19.94 -5.84 6.38
N VAL A 122 -19.09 -5.90 5.36
CA VAL A 122 -18.13 -4.86 4.98
C VAL A 122 -18.30 -4.60 3.50
N VAL A 123 -18.69 -3.38 3.14
CA VAL A 123 -19.04 -2.99 1.78
C VAL A 123 -18.26 -1.74 1.39
N THR A 124 -17.66 -1.71 0.20
CA THR A 124 -17.00 -0.49 -0.30
C THR A 124 -18.00 0.60 -0.58
N ARG A 125 -17.56 1.86 -0.60
CA ARG A 125 -18.47 2.97 -0.94
C ARG A 125 -19.14 2.82 -2.30
N GLY A 126 -18.39 2.31 -3.31
CA GLY A 126 -18.85 2.25 -4.69
C GLY A 126 -19.28 3.63 -5.20
N ASN A 127 -20.44 3.69 -5.84
CA ASN A 127 -21.03 4.95 -6.32
C ASN A 127 -21.81 5.73 -5.24
N GLY A 128 -21.73 5.32 -3.99
CA GLY A 128 -22.43 5.92 -2.85
C GLY A 128 -23.80 5.32 -2.56
N HIS A 129 -24.42 4.60 -3.48
CA HIS A 129 -25.68 3.86 -3.31
C HIS A 129 -25.46 2.35 -3.33
N THR A 130 -24.50 1.89 -4.11
CA THR A 130 -24.16 0.47 -4.27
C THR A 130 -22.65 0.32 -4.20
N GLY A 131 -22.17 -0.61 -3.39
CA GLY A 131 -20.75 -0.94 -3.26
C GLY A 131 -20.48 -2.44 -3.46
N THR A 132 -19.24 -2.85 -3.34
CA THR A 132 -18.83 -4.26 -3.45
C THR A 132 -18.70 -4.86 -2.07
N ASN A 133 -19.28 -6.03 -1.83
CA ASN A 133 -19.18 -6.77 -0.59
C ASN A 133 -17.78 -7.43 -0.47
N ILE A 134 -17.02 -7.00 0.52
CA ILE A 134 -15.69 -7.50 0.85
C ILE A 134 -15.61 -8.10 2.26
N THR A 135 -16.71 -8.54 2.80
CA THR A 135 -16.82 -9.08 4.18
C THR A 135 -15.81 -10.20 4.44
N HIS A 136 -15.46 -10.98 3.42
CA HIS A 136 -14.44 -12.04 3.50
C HIS A 136 -13.04 -11.52 3.85
N LEU A 137 -12.74 -10.24 3.57
CA LEU A 137 -11.47 -9.59 3.90
C LEU A 137 -11.45 -8.93 5.29
N SER A 138 -12.58 -8.89 5.99
CA SER A 138 -12.73 -8.15 7.26
C SER A 138 -11.68 -8.48 8.32
N ARG A 139 -11.18 -9.73 8.33
CA ARG A 139 -10.13 -10.17 9.28
C ARG A 139 -8.71 -9.80 8.87
N SER A 140 -8.55 -9.40 7.63
CA SER A 140 -7.27 -8.96 7.06
C SER A 140 -7.08 -7.46 7.12
N ILE A 141 -8.13 -6.72 7.50
CA ILE A 141 -8.12 -5.28 7.69
C ILE A 141 -8.09 -4.99 9.19
N ASN A 142 -7.04 -4.32 9.65
CA ASN A 142 -6.91 -3.93 11.04
C ASN A 142 -7.99 -2.88 11.39
N GLY A 143 -8.42 -2.83 12.66
CA GLY A 143 -9.40 -1.86 13.13
C GLY A 143 -10.87 -2.25 12.85
N ILE A 144 -11.14 -3.42 12.25
CA ILE A 144 -12.50 -3.98 12.11
C ILE A 144 -12.67 -5.14 13.09
N PRO A 145 -13.18 -4.93 14.31
CA PRO A 145 -13.46 -6.00 15.24
C PRO A 145 -14.57 -6.91 14.71
N GLN A 146 -14.49 -8.21 15.00
CA GLN A 146 -15.52 -9.17 14.60
C GLN A 146 -16.75 -9.10 15.51
N GLU A 147 -16.60 -8.56 16.71
CA GLU A 147 -17.67 -8.36 17.69
C GLU A 147 -17.50 -7.01 18.38
N ILE A 148 -18.62 -6.36 18.70
CA ILE A 148 -18.72 -5.14 19.50
C ILE A 148 -19.65 -5.36 20.70
N LYS A 149 -19.60 -4.46 21.68
CA LYS A 149 -20.40 -4.58 22.92
C LYS A 149 -21.90 -4.31 22.64
N ALA A 150 -22.20 -3.36 21.79
CA ALA A 150 -23.58 -3.03 21.40
C ALA A 150 -24.25 -4.22 20.71
N LYS A 151 -25.51 -4.50 21.06
CA LYS A 151 -26.25 -5.67 20.55
C LYS A 151 -27.29 -5.34 19.49
N GLY A 152 -27.58 -4.05 19.25
CA GLY A 152 -28.47 -3.59 18.22
C GLY A 152 -27.84 -3.56 16.82
N HIS A 153 -28.65 -3.15 15.85
CA HIS A 153 -28.17 -2.84 14.51
C HIS A 153 -27.26 -1.61 14.54
N THR A 154 -26.08 -1.70 13.90
CA THR A 154 -25.08 -0.62 13.93
C THR A 154 -24.41 -0.52 12.58
N VAL A 155 -24.38 0.70 12.01
CA VAL A 155 -23.74 1.00 10.73
C VAL A 155 -22.67 2.09 10.92
N ILE A 156 -21.45 1.81 10.51
CA ILE A 156 -20.30 2.67 10.72
C ILE A 156 -19.60 2.90 9.39
N ARG A 157 -19.16 4.14 9.13
CA ARG A 157 -18.25 4.44 8.01
C ARG A 157 -16.89 4.77 8.54
N GLY A 158 -15.89 4.29 7.83
CA GLY A 158 -14.49 4.58 8.09
C GLY A 158 -13.68 4.50 6.81
N GLU A 159 -12.47 4.97 6.88
CA GLU A 159 -11.53 4.95 5.76
C GLU A 159 -10.51 3.85 5.96
N ALA A 160 -10.33 3.02 4.95
CA ALA A 160 -9.26 2.02 4.88
C ALA A 160 -8.02 2.70 4.31
N VAL A 161 -7.00 2.82 5.12
CA VAL A 161 -5.73 3.54 4.83
C VAL A 161 -4.54 2.64 5.09
N ILE A 162 -3.39 3.01 4.52
CA ILE A 162 -2.09 2.44 4.84
C ILE A 162 -1.20 3.57 5.33
N SER A 163 -0.49 3.38 6.44
CA SER A 163 0.46 4.39 6.94
C SER A 163 1.62 4.60 5.97
N TYR A 164 2.27 5.76 6.02
CA TYR A 164 3.46 6.02 5.22
C TYR A 164 4.57 4.99 5.49
N ASP A 165 4.78 4.61 6.75
CA ASP A 165 5.78 3.62 7.14
C ASP A 165 5.46 2.22 6.60
N ASP A 166 4.18 1.79 6.67
CA ASP A 166 3.74 0.50 6.13
C ASP A 166 3.81 0.48 4.60
N PHE A 167 3.50 1.61 3.96
CA PHE A 167 3.63 1.77 2.52
C PHE A 167 5.08 1.65 2.06
N GLU A 168 6.00 2.41 2.68
CA GLU A 168 7.43 2.35 2.36
C GLU A 168 7.99 0.94 2.59
N ARG A 169 7.59 0.30 3.69
CA ARG A 169 7.95 -1.08 3.99
C ARG A 169 7.45 -2.03 2.90
N PHE A 170 6.17 -1.93 2.53
CA PHE A 170 5.59 -2.81 1.52
C PHE A 170 6.27 -2.67 0.17
N VAL A 171 6.50 -1.44 -0.30
CA VAL A 171 7.21 -1.17 -1.58
C VAL A 171 8.63 -1.75 -1.53
N MET A 172 9.33 -1.60 -0.40
CA MET A 172 10.66 -2.19 -0.23
C MET A 172 10.62 -3.72 -0.24
N GLU A 173 9.63 -4.34 0.42
CA GLU A 173 9.54 -5.79 0.57
C GLU A 173 9.02 -6.50 -0.68
N SER A 174 8.03 -5.94 -1.35
CA SER A 174 7.42 -6.55 -2.53
C SER A 174 8.18 -6.28 -3.81
N GLY A 175 8.85 -5.13 -3.90
CA GLY A 175 9.41 -4.60 -5.14
C GLY A 175 8.33 -4.16 -6.15
N GLU A 176 7.06 -4.11 -5.72
CA GLU A 176 5.95 -3.60 -6.53
C GLU A 176 5.97 -2.06 -6.53
N ASP A 177 5.67 -1.45 -7.66
CA ASP A 177 5.66 0.01 -7.83
C ASP A 177 4.24 0.54 -7.69
N TYR A 178 3.96 1.17 -6.55
CA TYR A 178 2.71 1.88 -6.29
C TYR A 178 2.98 3.38 -6.17
N ALA A 179 2.13 4.19 -6.78
CA ALA A 179 2.31 5.63 -6.81
C ALA A 179 2.17 6.29 -5.42
N ASN A 180 1.29 5.77 -4.56
CA ASN A 180 1.02 6.31 -3.23
C ASN A 180 0.31 5.27 -2.32
N PRO A 181 0.20 5.53 -1.00
CA PRO A 181 -0.46 4.63 -0.05
C PRO A 181 -1.92 4.33 -0.39
N ARG A 182 -2.67 5.32 -0.93
CA ARG A 182 -4.06 5.13 -1.35
C ARG A 182 -4.18 4.11 -2.48
N ASN A 183 -3.30 4.19 -3.50
CA ASN A 183 -3.31 3.23 -4.62
C ASN A 183 -2.98 1.81 -4.14
N LEU A 184 -2.07 1.67 -3.18
CA LEU A 184 -1.81 0.39 -2.54
C LEU A 184 -3.03 -0.11 -1.78
N ALA A 185 -3.70 0.73 -0.98
CA ALA A 185 -4.90 0.34 -0.25
C ALA A 185 -6.04 -0.11 -1.20
N SER A 186 -6.29 0.67 -2.26
CA SER A 186 -7.30 0.35 -3.27
C SER A 186 -7.00 -0.95 -4.00
N GLY A 187 -5.76 -1.13 -4.49
CA GLY A 187 -5.32 -2.36 -5.14
C GLY A 187 -5.40 -3.59 -4.22
N SER A 188 -5.15 -3.40 -2.93
CA SER A 188 -5.20 -4.48 -1.93
C SER A 188 -6.60 -5.05 -1.75
N LEU A 189 -7.63 -4.22 -1.80
CA LEU A 189 -9.02 -4.66 -1.62
C LEU A 189 -9.60 -5.38 -2.85
N THR A 190 -8.87 -5.40 -3.98
CA THR A 190 -9.21 -6.20 -5.16
C THR A 190 -8.68 -7.63 -5.09
N LEU A 191 -7.79 -7.92 -4.15
CA LEU A 191 -7.17 -9.23 -3.99
C LEU A 191 -8.16 -10.24 -3.42
N LYS A 192 -8.03 -11.49 -3.86
CA LYS A 192 -8.88 -12.61 -3.39
C LYS A 192 -8.30 -13.33 -2.19
N ASP A 193 -6.99 -13.22 -1.98
CA ASP A 193 -6.29 -13.90 -0.88
C ASP A 193 -6.26 -13.00 0.35
N PRO A 194 -6.95 -13.36 1.45
CA PRO A 194 -6.96 -12.59 2.69
C PRO A 194 -5.58 -12.42 3.33
N ASP A 195 -4.67 -13.39 3.13
CA ASP A 195 -3.33 -13.32 3.71
C ASP A 195 -2.45 -12.30 2.96
N GLU A 196 -2.63 -12.15 1.63
CA GLU A 196 -1.99 -11.08 0.87
C GLU A 196 -2.48 -9.70 1.32
N VAL A 197 -3.79 -9.54 1.57
CA VAL A 197 -4.36 -8.29 2.09
C VAL A 197 -3.81 -7.98 3.48
N LYS A 198 -3.71 -8.99 4.35
CA LYS A 198 -3.18 -8.85 5.71
C LYS A 198 -1.73 -8.38 5.74
N ALA A 199 -0.90 -8.86 4.80
CA ALA A 199 0.50 -8.47 4.69
C ALA A 199 0.69 -6.99 4.33
N ARG A 200 -0.34 -6.32 3.85
CA ARG A 200 -0.31 -4.89 3.45
C ARG A 200 -0.67 -3.93 4.58
N HIS A 201 -0.99 -4.45 5.77
CA HIS A 201 -1.24 -3.68 6.99
C HIS A 201 -2.31 -2.58 6.86
N ILE A 202 -3.37 -2.83 6.06
CA ILE A 202 -4.48 -1.89 5.94
C ILE A 202 -5.10 -1.64 7.32
N GLN A 203 -5.27 -0.38 7.68
CA GLN A 203 -5.96 0.08 8.88
C GLN A 203 -7.28 0.73 8.48
N TRP A 204 -8.39 0.26 9.04
CA TRP A 204 -9.68 0.93 8.92
C TRP A 204 -9.90 1.85 10.11
N ILE A 205 -10.17 3.12 9.83
CA ILE A 205 -10.35 4.17 10.83
C ILE A 205 -11.77 4.73 10.71
N PRO A 206 -12.66 4.45 11.65
CA PRO A 206 -14.00 5.03 11.68
C PRO A 206 -13.98 6.55 11.75
N PHE A 207 -14.79 7.19 10.93
CA PHE A 207 -14.97 8.64 10.94
C PHE A 207 -16.43 9.07 11.15
N THR A 208 -17.40 8.16 11.13
CA THR A 208 -18.78 8.47 11.53
C THR A 208 -19.58 7.22 11.90
N LEU A 209 -20.33 7.30 12.98
CA LEU A 209 -21.41 6.39 13.34
C LEU A 209 -22.67 6.82 12.54
N VAL A 210 -23.03 6.03 11.54
CA VAL A 210 -24.17 6.34 10.66
C VAL A 210 -25.49 6.05 11.36
N TYR A 211 -25.57 4.83 11.96
CA TYR A 211 -26.77 4.36 12.62
C TYR A 211 -26.42 3.52 13.86
N THR A 212 -27.21 3.67 14.90
CA THR A 212 -27.33 2.79 16.07
C THR A 212 -28.75 2.90 16.61
N GLU A 213 -29.18 1.89 17.37
CA GLU A 213 -30.48 1.92 18.04
C GLU A 213 -30.52 2.90 19.21
N GLU A 214 -29.35 3.37 19.67
CA GLU A 214 -29.25 4.38 20.72
C GLU A 214 -29.51 5.79 20.13
N ASP A 215 -30.30 6.59 20.83
CA ASP A 215 -30.59 7.98 20.43
C ASP A 215 -29.41 8.91 20.79
N ILE A 216 -28.46 9.06 19.89
CA ILE A 216 -27.27 9.89 20.06
C ILE A 216 -27.28 11.01 19.02
N VAL A 217 -27.72 12.19 19.43
CA VAL A 217 -27.85 13.38 18.53
C VAL A 217 -26.50 14.08 18.31
N SER A 218 -25.57 14.06 19.28
CA SER A 218 -24.27 14.72 19.13
C SER A 218 -23.28 13.84 18.36
N TRP A 219 -22.66 14.38 17.29
CA TRP A 219 -21.63 13.70 16.53
C TRP A 219 -20.41 13.35 17.41
N GLY A 220 -19.99 14.28 18.29
CA GLY A 220 -18.90 14.02 19.24
C GLY A 220 -19.21 12.86 20.18
N LYS A 221 -20.46 12.76 20.66
CA LYS A 221 -20.90 11.61 21.48
C LYS A 221 -20.96 10.32 20.66
N ARG A 222 -21.37 10.35 19.38
CA ARG A 222 -21.31 9.19 18.47
C ARG A 222 -19.89 8.66 18.32
N MET A 223 -18.91 9.55 18.16
CA MET A 223 -17.50 9.16 18.06
C MET A 223 -16.97 8.59 19.40
N ALA A 224 -17.33 9.22 20.53
CA ALA A 224 -16.98 8.68 21.87
C ALA A 224 -17.65 7.30 22.13
N TRP A 225 -18.85 7.08 21.60
CA TRP A 225 -19.51 5.79 21.66
C TRP A 225 -18.73 4.73 20.87
N LEU A 226 -18.23 5.07 19.67
CA LEU A 226 -17.35 4.17 18.90
C LEU A 226 -16.05 3.85 19.66
N ASP A 227 -15.42 4.85 20.28
CA ASP A 227 -14.23 4.63 21.12
C ASP A 227 -14.55 3.66 22.29
N ALA A 228 -15.74 3.77 22.92
CA ALA A 228 -16.20 2.87 23.98
C ALA A 228 -16.49 1.44 23.48
N GLN A 229 -16.83 1.26 22.18
CA GLN A 229 -16.95 -0.05 21.55
C GLN A 229 -15.58 -0.68 21.23
N GLY A 230 -14.47 0.06 21.36
CA GLY A 230 -13.10 -0.42 21.12
C GLY A 230 -12.54 -0.09 19.74
N PHE A 231 -13.17 0.82 19.00
CA PHE A 231 -12.61 1.34 17.77
C PHE A 231 -11.55 2.41 18.04
N THR A 232 -10.58 2.52 17.13
CA THR A 232 -9.68 3.68 17.04
C THR A 232 -10.25 4.63 16.01
N THR A 233 -10.93 5.69 16.47
CA THR A 233 -11.62 6.63 15.56
C THR A 233 -10.69 7.72 15.06
N VAL A 234 -11.13 8.42 13.98
CA VAL A 234 -10.39 9.54 13.41
C VAL A 234 -10.14 10.63 14.46
N GLU A 235 -8.95 11.21 14.45
CA GLU A 235 -8.62 12.34 15.29
C GLU A 235 -9.48 13.56 14.95
N ARG A 236 -9.97 14.23 15.98
CA ARG A 236 -10.98 15.29 15.88
C ARG A 236 -10.84 16.36 16.95
N LYS A 237 -11.23 17.56 16.62
CA LYS A 237 -11.25 18.71 17.55
C LYS A 237 -12.60 19.42 17.46
N ALA A 238 -13.14 19.82 18.63
CA ALA A 238 -14.39 20.55 18.71
C ALA A 238 -14.17 22.06 18.60
N VAL A 239 -15.02 22.73 17.85
CA VAL A 239 -15.11 24.20 17.83
C VAL A 239 -16.53 24.59 18.25
N SER A 240 -16.69 25.01 19.51
CA SER A 240 -18.01 25.25 20.12
C SER A 240 -18.68 26.53 19.59
N MET A 241 -17.88 27.56 19.27
CA MET A 241 -18.32 28.83 18.70
C MET A 241 -17.43 29.16 17.49
N PRO A 242 -17.77 28.65 16.30
CA PRO A 242 -16.96 28.84 15.11
C PRO A 242 -16.98 30.30 14.64
N ASP A 243 -15.83 30.93 14.69
CA ASP A 243 -15.49 32.19 14.04
C ASP A 243 -14.16 31.99 13.25
N ASP A 244 -13.76 32.98 12.49
CA ASP A 244 -12.57 32.89 11.64
C ASP A 244 -11.33 32.48 12.46
N ALA A 245 -11.11 33.08 13.64
CA ALA A 245 -9.95 32.79 14.47
C ALA A 245 -9.95 31.37 15.05
N SER A 246 -11.06 30.94 15.64
CA SER A 246 -11.15 29.61 16.27
C SER A 246 -11.07 28.47 15.26
N VAL A 247 -11.60 28.67 14.05
CA VAL A 247 -11.51 27.70 12.96
C VAL A 247 -10.08 27.70 12.40
N GLU A 248 -9.46 28.87 12.21
CA GLU A 248 -8.07 29.00 11.76
C GLU A 248 -7.10 28.34 12.73
N ASP A 249 -7.17 28.65 14.03
CA ASP A 249 -6.34 28.02 15.08
C ASP A 249 -6.46 26.49 15.05
N CYS A 250 -7.68 25.96 14.89
CA CYS A 250 -7.89 24.53 14.80
C CYS A 250 -7.24 23.92 13.54
N ILE A 251 -7.39 24.58 12.38
CA ILE A 251 -6.77 24.15 11.11
C ILE A 251 -5.24 24.21 11.20
N GLU A 252 -4.67 25.24 11.85
CA GLU A 252 -3.23 25.37 12.03
C GLU A 252 -2.65 24.21 12.84
N VAL A 253 -3.34 23.76 13.90
CA VAL A 253 -2.89 22.58 14.68
C VAL A 253 -2.82 21.36 13.78
N PHE A 254 -3.86 21.04 13.02
CA PHE A 254 -3.83 19.92 12.08
C PHE A 254 -2.76 20.09 10.98
N THR A 255 -2.59 21.32 10.47
CA THR A 255 -1.55 21.63 9.48
C THR A 255 -0.16 21.35 10.04
N HIS A 256 0.10 21.74 11.30
CA HIS A 256 1.36 21.47 11.98
C HIS A 256 1.60 19.95 12.13
N GLU A 257 0.59 19.17 12.50
CA GLU A 257 0.71 17.71 12.64
C GLU A 257 1.09 17.03 11.32
N VAL A 258 0.58 17.51 10.18
CA VAL A 258 0.98 17.00 8.84
C VAL A 258 2.39 17.42 8.50
N THR A 259 2.72 18.72 8.64
CA THR A 259 4.03 19.24 8.23
C THR A 259 5.18 18.71 9.10
N SER A 260 4.91 18.43 10.37
CA SER A 260 5.85 17.80 11.31
C SER A 260 5.89 16.27 11.24
N LYS A 261 5.11 15.66 10.33
CA LYS A 261 4.97 14.19 10.14
C LYS A 261 4.52 13.46 11.41
N GLN A 262 3.74 14.11 12.26
CA GLN A 262 3.15 13.46 13.44
C GLN A 262 1.94 12.61 13.05
N ASN A 263 1.21 12.99 12.00
CA ASN A 263 0.16 12.15 11.44
C ASN A 263 0.79 11.06 10.55
N PRO A 264 0.61 9.77 10.87
CA PRO A 264 1.19 8.65 10.11
C PRO A 264 0.43 8.30 8.84
N TYR A 265 -0.79 8.82 8.65
CA TYR A 265 -1.68 8.44 7.56
C TYR A 265 -1.77 9.51 6.47
N PRO A 266 -2.01 9.09 5.22
CA PRO A 266 -2.26 10.03 4.13
C PRO A 266 -3.58 10.79 4.37
N VAL A 267 -3.53 12.10 4.18
CA VAL A 267 -4.68 13.02 4.30
C VAL A 267 -4.68 14.01 3.15
N ASP A 268 -5.86 14.37 2.67
CA ASP A 268 -6.03 15.35 1.59
C ASP A 268 -6.79 16.62 2.03
N GLY A 269 -6.94 16.81 3.34
CA GLY A 269 -7.65 17.94 3.93
C GLY A 269 -8.23 17.62 5.29
N LEU A 270 -9.29 18.34 5.64
CA LEU A 270 -10.06 18.18 6.85
C LEU A 270 -11.54 18.00 6.51
N VAL A 271 -12.29 17.38 7.39
CA VAL A 271 -13.76 17.30 7.31
C VAL A 271 -14.33 18.07 8.48
N VAL A 272 -15.25 18.97 8.15
CA VAL A 272 -16.01 19.76 9.12
C VAL A 272 -17.45 19.22 9.15
N CYS A 273 -17.97 18.90 10.33
CA CYS A 273 -19.34 18.45 10.49
C CYS A 273 -20.00 19.13 11.69
N TYR A 274 -21.33 19.24 11.66
CA TYR A 274 -22.07 19.73 12.81
C TYR A 274 -22.05 18.72 13.94
N ASP A 275 -21.98 19.18 15.19
CA ASP A 275 -22.19 18.32 16.35
C ASP A 275 -23.64 17.81 16.41
N ASP A 276 -24.59 18.65 16.06
CA ASP A 276 -26.01 18.31 15.96
C ASP A 276 -26.31 17.49 14.67
N THR A 277 -26.43 16.16 14.83
CA THR A 277 -26.64 15.25 13.69
C THR A 277 -28.08 15.32 13.14
N GLU A 278 -29.06 15.72 13.92
CA GLU A 278 -30.43 15.95 13.43
C GLU A 278 -30.46 17.18 12.53
N TYR A 279 -29.84 18.28 12.98
CA TYR A 279 -29.70 19.48 12.14
C TYR A 279 -28.96 19.17 10.83
N ALA A 280 -27.90 18.40 10.88
CA ALA A 280 -27.14 17.99 9.72
C ALA A 280 -28.00 17.22 8.67
N GLN A 281 -29.05 16.52 9.11
CA GLN A 281 -29.96 15.78 8.23
C GLN A 281 -31.08 16.66 7.62
N THR A 282 -31.38 17.83 8.19
CA THR A 282 -32.49 18.69 7.71
C THR A 282 -32.20 19.41 6.41
N GLY A 283 -30.96 19.47 5.95
CA GLY A 283 -30.59 20.14 4.71
C GLY A 283 -31.09 19.41 3.47
N SER A 284 -31.71 20.14 2.53
CA SER A 284 -32.00 19.58 1.20
C SER A 284 -30.66 19.21 0.53
N VAL A 285 -30.64 18.05 -0.13
CA VAL A 285 -29.60 17.71 -1.10
C VAL A 285 -29.73 18.73 -2.23
N THR A 286 -28.98 19.84 -2.15
CA THR A 286 -28.86 20.74 -3.29
C THR A 286 -28.18 19.96 -4.40
N GLY A 287 -28.63 20.05 -5.63
CA GLY A 287 -28.34 19.20 -6.80
C GLY A 287 -26.91 18.74 -7.11
N HIS A 288 -26.04 18.70 -6.13
CA HIS A 288 -24.63 18.34 -6.22
C HIS A 288 -24.23 17.13 -5.36
N HIS A 289 -25.13 16.24 -5.00
CA HIS A 289 -24.87 15.05 -4.17
C HIS A 289 -24.19 15.30 -2.81
N ALA A 290 -23.99 16.55 -2.42
CA ALA A 290 -23.37 16.94 -1.15
C ALA A 290 -24.48 17.16 -0.10
N THR A 291 -24.41 16.39 0.99
CA THR A 291 -25.32 16.58 2.12
C THR A 291 -24.87 17.74 2.98
N ARG A 292 -25.79 18.38 3.74
CA ARG A 292 -25.45 19.35 4.80
C ARG A 292 -24.64 18.71 5.95
N ALA A 293 -24.52 17.38 5.96
CA ALA A 293 -23.87 16.61 7.01
C ALA A 293 -22.38 16.92 7.18
N GLY A 294 -21.71 17.49 6.17
CA GLY A 294 -20.30 17.84 6.28
C GLY A 294 -19.81 18.69 5.11
N LEU A 295 -18.70 19.38 5.34
CA LEU A 295 -17.99 20.16 4.35
C LEU A 295 -16.51 19.80 4.40
N ALA A 296 -15.89 19.46 3.27
CA ALA A 296 -14.48 19.16 3.19
C ALA A 296 -13.68 20.47 2.99
N PHE A 297 -12.70 20.69 3.86
CA PHE A 297 -11.72 21.74 3.70
C PHE A 297 -10.46 21.15 3.07
N LYS A 298 -10.03 21.71 1.95
CA LYS A 298 -8.73 21.41 1.33
C LYS A 298 -7.80 22.60 1.52
N TRP A 299 -6.56 22.31 1.90
CA TRP A 299 -5.56 23.38 1.97
C TRP A 299 -5.39 24.04 0.60
N GLN A 300 -5.20 25.33 0.63
CA GLN A 300 -4.80 26.04 -0.56
C GLN A 300 -3.34 25.66 -0.86
N ASP A 301 -3.10 25.17 -2.05
CA ASP A 301 -1.74 24.90 -2.50
C ASP A 301 -1.03 26.21 -2.78
N GLU A 302 0.08 26.45 -2.10
CA GLU A 302 0.97 27.54 -2.45
C GLU A 302 1.67 27.17 -3.76
N VAL A 303 1.55 28.02 -4.77
CA VAL A 303 2.18 27.82 -6.09
C VAL A 303 3.33 28.79 -6.21
N ALA A 304 4.52 28.29 -6.48
CA ALA A 304 5.69 29.12 -6.78
C ALA A 304 6.15 28.87 -8.22
N ASP A 305 6.39 29.94 -8.94
CA ASP A 305 7.00 29.90 -10.26
C ASP A 305 8.52 29.96 -10.15
N THR A 306 9.19 29.11 -10.92
CA THR A 306 10.65 29.02 -10.91
C THR A 306 11.20 28.62 -12.28
N VAL A 307 12.51 28.61 -12.40
CA VAL A 307 13.21 28.27 -13.65
C VAL A 307 13.99 26.99 -13.46
N LEU A 308 13.74 26.03 -14.35
CA LEU A 308 14.46 24.76 -14.42
C LEU A 308 15.94 25.03 -14.77
N LYS A 309 16.85 24.50 -13.98
CA LYS A 309 18.29 24.52 -14.24
C LYS A 309 18.69 23.33 -15.09
N GLU A 310 18.25 22.15 -14.69
CA GLU A 310 18.54 20.89 -15.37
C GLU A 310 17.55 19.80 -14.93
N VAL A 311 17.50 18.72 -15.70
CA VAL A 311 16.88 17.47 -15.30
C VAL A 311 18.00 16.50 -14.89
N GLU A 312 18.11 16.26 -13.59
CA GLU A 312 19.02 15.26 -13.04
C GLU A 312 18.39 13.87 -13.18
N TRP A 313 19.18 12.88 -13.58
CA TRP A 313 18.73 11.51 -13.67
C TRP A 313 19.25 10.68 -12.50
N SER A 314 18.36 10.33 -11.58
CA SER A 314 18.68 9.59 -10.36
C SER A 314 18.51 8.09 -10.55
N CYS A 315 19.55 7.33 -10.23
CA CYS A 315 19.53 5.88 -10.35
C CYS A 315 18.97 5.23 -9.09
N ALA A 316 17.89 4.46 -9.23
CA ALA A 316 17.37 3.55 -8.22
C ALA A 316 17.81 2.10 -8.52
N ALA A 317 17.30 1.12 -7.74
CA ALA A 317 17.68 -0.29 -7.91
C ALA A 317 17.36 -0.85 -9.32
N SER A 318 16.28 -0.43 -9.93
CA SER A 318 15.82 -0.93 -11.24
C SER A 318 15.63 0.16 -12.29
N THR A 319 15.33 1.39 -11.89
CA THR A 319 14.96 2.50 -12.77
C THR A 319 15.90 3.69 -12.64
N ILE A 320 15.96 4.51 -13.68
CA ILE A 320 16.59 5.82 -13.68
C ILE A 320 15.48 6.85 -13.80
N SER A 321 15.26 7.63 -12.75
CA SER A 321 14.13 8.55 -12.63
C SER A 321 14.57 10.00 -12.83
N PRO A 322 13.81 10.82 -13.59
CA PRO A 322 14.11 12.23 -13.78
C PRO A 322 13.72 13.05 -12.54
N VAL A 323 14.56 14.01 -12.19
CA VAL A 323 14.38 14.96 -11.08
C VAL A 323 14.60 16.37 -11.62
N ALA A 324 13.62 17.24 -11.50
CA ALA A 324 13.77 18.65 -11.82
C ALA A 324 14.65 19.32 -10.76
N ILE A 325 15.75 19.93 -11.19
CA ILE A 325 16.58 20.84 -10.39
C ILE A 325 16.30 22.26 -10.88
N PHE A 326 15.84 23.14 -10.01
CA PHE A 326 15.40 24.48 -10.37
C PHE A 326 15.98 25.56 -9.44
N GLN A 327 15.75 26.82 -9.77
CA GLN A 327 16.14 27.93 -8.88
C GLN A 327 15.36 27.80 -7.57
N PRO A 328 16.05 27.92 -6.40
CA PRO A 328 15.40 27.78 -5.11
C PRO A 328 14.21 28.73 -4.98
N VAL A 329 13.09 28.23 -4.47
CA VAL A 329 11.89 29.00 -4.17
C VAL A 329 11.41 28.65 -2.76
N GLU A 330 10.80 29.63 -2.10
CA GLU A 330 10.13 29.38 -0.83
C GLU A 330 8.74 28.82 -1.09
N LEU A 331 8.41 27.74 -0.43
CA LEU A 331 7.11 27.07 -0.47
C LEU A 331 6.78 26.51 0.90
N GLU A 332 5.62 26.86 1.45
CA GLU A 332 5.16 26.35 2.74
C GLU A 332 6.25 26.48 3.83
N GLY A 333 6.88 27.65 3.91
CA GLY A 333 7.91 27.99 4.91
C GLY A 333 9.24 27.22 4.77
N THR A 334 9.50 26.59 3.66
CA THR A 334 10.80 25.93 3.39
C THR A 334 11.30 26.21 1.98
N THR A 335 12.63 26.23 1.83
CA THR A 335 13.26 26.41 0.53
C THR A 335 13.27 25.10 -0.25
N VAL A 336 12.62 25.07 -1.40
CA VAL A 336 12.56 23.94 -2.32
C VAL A 336 13.41 24.23 -3.55
N LYS A 337 14.22 23.27 -4.00
CA LYS A 337 15.13 23.40 -5.15
C LYS A 337 15.13 22.19 -6.07
N ARG A 338 14.36 21.14 -5.74
CA ARG A 338 14.23 19.92 -6.52
C ARG A 338 12.87 19.27 -6.34
N ALA A 339 12.36 18.63 -7.38
CA ALA A 339 11.12 17.88 -7.37
C ALA A 339 11.22 16.65 -8.27
N SER A 340 10.60 15.54 -7.89
CA SER A 340 10.53 14.36 -8.74
C SER A 340 9.67 14.65 -9.98
N LEU A 341 10.12 14.17 -11.15
CA LEU A 341 9.35 14.13 -12.38
C LEU A 341 8.85 12.71 -12.69
N CYS A 342 8.91 11.83 -11.71
CA CYS A 342 8.44 10.45 -11.75
C CYS A 342 9.09 9.60 -12.86
N ASN A 343 8.76 9.84 -14.13
CA ASN A 343 9.19 9.04 -15.27
C ASN A 343 9.19 9.88 -16.58
N ILE A 344 9.62 9.26 -17.70
CA ILE A 344 9.69 9.92 -19.01
C ILE A 344 8.30 10.36 -19.49
N SER A 345 7.27 9.52 -19.32
CA SER A 345 5.90 9.88 -19.77
C SER A 345 5.38 11.13 -19.05
N GLU A 346 5.70 11.33 -17.79
CA GLU A 346 5.32 12.53 -17.05
C GLU A 346 6.06 13.78 -17.55
N CYS A 347 7.35 13.66 -17.88
CA CYS A 347 8.11 14.74 -18.49
C CYS A 347 7.51 15.15 -19.86
N GLU A 348 7.14 14.17 -20.69
CA GLU A 348 6.48 14.40 -21.98
C GLU A 348 5.10 15.05 -21.79
N ARG A 349 4.31 14.56 -20.83
CA ARG A 349 2.98 15.09 -20.50
C ARG A 349 3.03 16.55 -20.07
N LEU A 350 3.98 16.89 -19.20
CA LEU A 350 4.18 18.27 -18.73
C LEU A 350 4.78 19.18 -19.79
N GLY A 351 5.40 18.63 -20.82
CA GLY A 351 6.13 19.40 -21.84
C GLY A 351 7.45 19.97 -21.28
N ILE A 352 8.12 19.22 -20.39
CA ILE A 352 9.41 19.61 -19.82
C ILE A 352 10.41 19.84 -20.93
N GLY A 353 11.05 21.00 -20.92
CA GLY A 353 12.18 21.34 -21.80
C GLY A 353 13.54 21.12 -21.14
N GLY A 354 14.54 21.86 -21.59
CA GLY A 354 15.85 21.94 -20.97
C GLY A 354 15.99 23.09 -19.98
N SER A 355 17.24 23.48 -19.72
CA SER A 355 17.55 24.64 -18.87
C SER A 355 16.87 25.91 -19.37
N GLY A 356 16.33 26.70 -18.44
CA GLY A 356 15.58 27.92 -18.74
C GLY A 356 14.06 27.71 -18.88
N THR A 357 13.57 26.46 -18.85
CA THR A 357 12.13 26.16 -18.83
C THR A 357 11.50 26.76 -17.56
N GLN A 358 10.42 27.53 -17.73
CA GLN A 358 9.65 28.07 -16.60
C GLN A 358 8.62 27.05 -16.14
N ILE A 359 8.64 26.75 -14.84
CA ILE A 359 7.81 25.73 -14.23
C ILE A 359 7.10 26.31 -12.99
N SER A 360 5.89 25.83 -12.74
CA SER A 360 5.18 26.07 -11.49
C SER A 360 5.28 24.82 -10.59
N VAL A 361 5.60 25.02 -9.33
CA VAL A 361 5.80 23.96 -8.34
C VAL A 361 4.91 24.17 -7.13
N ILE A 362 4.46 23.08 -6.52
CA ILE A 362 3.72 23.05 -5.25
C ILE A 362 4.37 22.05 -4.31
N LYS A 363 3.92 22.03 -3.04
CA LYS A 363 4.09 20.87 -2.17
C LYS A 363 2.79 20.09 -2.08
N ALA A 364 2.72 18.99 -2.80
CA ALA A 364 1.59 18.08 -2.70
C ALA A 364 1.46 17.61 -1.24
N ASN A 365 0.23 17.69 -0.71
CA ASN A 365 -0.10 17.33 0.69
C ASN A 365 0.82 18.06 1.72
N LYS A 366 1.22 19.29 1.43
CA LYS A 366 2.11 20.13 2.27
C LYS A 366 3.53 19.57 2.47
N ILE A 367 3.89 18.46 1.86
CA ILE A 367 5.15 17.74 2.13
C ILE A 367 6.00 17.57 0.87
N ILE A 368 5.44 17.06 -0.23
CA ILE A 368 6.20 16.55 -1.38
C ILE A 368 6.26 17.58 -2.51
N PRO A 369 7.46 18.10 -2.86
CA PRO A 369 7.59 19.00 -4.00
C PRO A 369 7.20 18.31 -5.31
N LYS A 370 6.32 18.92 -6.09
CA LYS A 370 5.82 18.43 -7.38
C LYS A 370 5.78 19.55 -8.41
N VAL A 371 6.25 19.29 -9.63
CA VAL A 371 6.05 20.18 -10.78
C VAL A 371 4.64 19.94 -11.30
N ILE A 372 3.83 21.00 -11.38
CA ILE A 372 2.44 20.89 -11.83
C ILE A 372 2.22 21.44 -13.24
N LYS A 373 3.08 22.33 -13.69
CA LYS A 373 2.88 23.00 -14.98
C LYS A 373 4.21 23.51 -15.54
N VAL A 374 4.34 23.47 -16.85
CA VAL A 374 5.33 24.22 -17.63
C VAL A 374 4.61 25.43 -18.20
N THR A 375 5.05 26.62 -17.83
CA THR A 375 4.47 27.89 -18.32
C THR A 375 5.13 28.35 -19.61
N GLN A 376 6.43 28.09 -19.74
CA GLN A 376 7.21 28.35 -20.96
C GLN A 376 8.32 27.33 -21.07
N SER A 377 8.29 26.53 -22.11
CA SER A 377 9.37 25.55 -22.40
C SER A 377 10.55 26.25 -23.05
N ALA A 378 11.77 25.91 -22.63
CA ALA A 378 13.02 26.37 -23.22
C ALA A 378 14.00 25.20 -23.32
N GLY A 379 14.96 25.31 -24.23
CA GLY A 379 15.93 24.23 -24.44
C GLY A 379 15.27 22.92 -24.92
N THR A 380 16.00 21.81 -24.74
CA THR A 380 15.53 20.49 -25.19
C THR A 380 15.57 19.51 -24.03
N PHE A 381 14.48 18.81 -23.79
CA PHE A 381 14.46 17.65 -22.90
C PHE A 381 15.17 16.48 -23.57
N SER A 382 16.13 15.91 -22.90
CA SER A 382 16.87 14.75 -23.40
C SER A 382 16.84 13.60 -22.40
N VAL A 383 16.55 12.41 -22.91
CA VAL A 383 16.68 11.17 -22.15
C VAL A 383 18.10 10.63 -22.35
N PRO A 384 18.87 10.36 -21.29
CA PRO A 384 20.24 9.91 -21.46
C PRO A 384 20.32 8.53 -22.10
N ASN A 385 21.21 8.39 -23.08
CA ASN A 385 21.50 7.12 -23.73
C ASN A 385 22.46 6.25 -22.90
N GLU A 386 23.09 6.84 -21.90
CA GLU A 386 24.04 6.20 -20.99
C GLU A 386 23.61 6.40 -19.54
N CYS A 387 23.87 5.40 -18.72
CA CYS A 387 23.63 5.47 -17.29
C CYS A 387 24.51 6.55 -16.65
N PRO A 388 23.95 7.48 -15.84
CA PRO A 388 24.74 8.55 -15.23
C PRO A 388 25.78 8.07 -14.23
N VAL A 389 25.72 6.80 -13.80
CA VAL A 389 26.65 6.24 -12.80
C VAL A 389 27.71 5.32 -13.40
N CYS A 390 27.34 4.43 -14.32
CA CYS A 390 28.26 3.44 -14.86
C CYS A 390 28.53 3.59 -16.38
N HIS A 391 27.96 4.60 -17.03
CA HIS A 391 28.09 4.91 -18.45
C HIS A 391 27.70 3.76 -19.42
N ALA A 392 27.08 2.69 -18.91
CA ALA A 392 26.54 1.64 -19.76
C ALA A 392 25.29 2.15 -20.50
N PRO A 393 24.95 1.58 -21.67
CA PRO A 393 23.75 1.96 -22.41
C PRO A 393 22.50 1.87 -21.55
N THR A 394 21.54 2.76 -21.82
CA THR A 394 20.20 2.74 -21.21
C THR A 394 19.16 2.24 -22.19
N ILE A 395 18.06 1.71 -21.67
CA ILE A 395 16.89 1.29 -22.45
C ILE A 395 15.61 1.85 -21.86
N ILE A 396 14.67 2.22 -22.72
CA ILE A 396 13.31 2.60 -22.29
C ILE A 396 12.46 1.33 -22.26
N ARG A 397 11.77 1.12 -21.14
CA ARG A 397 10.77 0.06 -21.01
C ARG A 397 9.38 0.68 -20.91
N TYR A 398 8.40 -0.02 -21.46
CA TYR A 398 6.99 0.36 -21.44
C TYR A 398 6.26 -0.51 -20.44
N GLY A 399 5.52 0.11 -19.51
CA GLY A 399 4.66 -0.61 -18.56
C GLY A 399 3.55 -1.36 -19.31
N ARG A 400 3.22 -2.57 -18.87
CA ARG A 400 2.11 -3.35 -19.46
C ARG A 400 0.80 -2.82 -18.88
N THR A 401 -0.10 -2.30 -19.74
CA THR A 401 -1.52 -2.17 -19.42
C THR A 401 -2.20 -3.52 -19.65
N ALA A 402 -2.86 -4.04 -18.63
CA ALA A 402 -3.26 -5.45 -18.49
C ALA A 402 -4.39 -5.96 -19.41
N THR A 403 -4.82 -5.29 -20.49
CA THR A 403 -6.08 -5.64 -21.15
C THR A 403 -6.11 -5.75 -22.68
N THR A 404 -5.00 -5.55 -23.41
CA THR A 404 -5.02 -5.75 -24.88
C THR A 404 -3.71 -6.31 -25.45
N PRO A 405 -3.77 -7.25 -26.43
CA PRO A 405 -2.57 -7.82 -27.08
C PRO A 405 -1.73 -6.82 -27.90
N ASP A 406 -2.29 -5.66 -28.25
CA ASP A 406 -1.66 -4.63 -29.12
C ASP A 406 -1.10 -3.41 -28.34
N ALA A 407 -0.84 -3.55 -27.02
CA ALA A 407 -0.46 -2.46 -26.11
C ALA A 407 1.01 -2.01 -26.24
N SER A 408 1.59 -1.96 -27.43
CA SER A 408 2.97 -1.46 -27.64
C SER A 408 3.12 0.08 -27.57
N ALA A 409 2.05 0.85 -27.40
CA ALA A 409 2.10 2.32 -27.50
C ALA A 409 1.52 3.12 -26.31
N SER A 410 0.92 2.51 -25.28
CA SER A 410 0.19 3.26 -24.23
C SER A 410 0.72 3.08 -22.80
N GLY A 411 1.83 2.39 -22.60
CA GLY A 411 2.37 2.15 -21.25
C GLY A 411 3.30 3.27 -20.77
N THR A 412 3.40 3.43 -19.44
CA THR A 412 4.35 4.36 -18.81
C THR A 412 5.79 4.06 -19.24
N LYS A 413 6.50 5.08 -19.75
CA LYS A 413 7.90 4.98 -20.19
C LYS A 413 8.83 5.16 -19.00
N THR A 414 9.65 4.16 -18.70
CA THR A 414 10.69 4.20 -17.67
C THR A 414 12.07 3.94 -18.25
N LEU A 415 13.10 4.58 -17.72
CA LEU A 415 14.49 4.42 -18.15
C LEU A 415 15.21 3.39 -17.29
N HIS A 416 15.98 2.50 -17.89
CA HIS A 416 16.72 1.45 -17.21
C HIS A 416 18.17 1.37 -17.69
N CYS A 417 19.10 1.14 -16.78
CA CYS A 417 20.48 0.79 -17.08
C CYS A 417 20.57 -0.68 -17.52
N THR A 418 21.30 -0.97 -18.59
CA THR A 418 21.50 -2.35 -19.08
C THR A 418 22.54 -3.12 -18.28
N ASN A 419 23.47 -2.42 -17.59
CA ASN A 419 24.52 -3.07 -16.81
C ASN A 419 23.94 -3.70 -15.52
N PRO A 420 24.00 -5.03 -15.33
CA PRO A 420 23.58 -5.69 -14.11
C PRO A 420 24.45 -5.31 -12.89
N ASP A 421 25.74 -4.98 -13.15
CA ASP A 421 26.74 -4.65 -12.14
C ASP A 421 26.94 -3.14 -11.94
N CYS A 422 25.93 -2.35 -12.30
CA CYS A 422 25.94 -0.91 -12.08
C CYS A 422 26.12 -0.59 -10.58
N PRO A 423 27.09 0.29 -10.19
CA PRO A 423 27.32 0.62 -8.78
C PRO A 423 26.08 1.13 -8.04
N ALA A 424 25.20 1.87 -8.72
CA ALA A 424 23.95 2.31 -8.12
C ALA A 424 23.01 1.14 -7.80
N LYS A 425 22.96 0.11 -8.67
CA LYS A 425 22.19 -1.11 -8.41
C LYS A 425 22.82 -1.92 -7.30
N GLN A 426 24.16 -2.02 -7.26
CA GLN A 426 24.87 -2.71 -6.19
C GLN A 426 24.59 -2.05 -4.84
N LEU A 427 24.66 -0.72 -4.75
CA LEU A 427 24.37 0.01 -3.54
C LEU A 427 22.97 -0.32 -3.01
N LYS A 428 21.95 -0.31 -3.86
CA LYS A 428 20.58 -0.65 -3.47
C LYS A 428 20.40 -2.12 -3.09
N LYS A 429 21.08 -3.04 -3.79
CA LYS A 429 21.11 -4.46 -3.41
C LYS A 429 21.72 -4.64 -2.01
N LEU A 430 22.85 -3.99 -1.73
CA LEU A 430 23.51 -4.06 -0.44
C LEU A 430 22.72 -3.37 0.67
N ALA A 431 22.05 -2.24 0.38
CA ALA A 431 21.17 -1.57 1.32
C ALA A 431 19.99 -2.47 1.72
N ARG A 432 19.36 -3.16 0.77
CA ARG A 432 18.32 -4.16 1.07
C ARG A 432 18.88 -5.35 1.85
N PHE A 433 20.07 -5.80 1.53
CA PHE A 433 20.73 -6.90 2.24
C PHE A 433 20.90 -6.59 3.72
N VAL A 434 21.42 -5.41 4.09
CA VAL A 434 21.63 -5.01 5.49
C VAL A 434 20.34 -4.58 6.20
N SER A 435 19.24 -4.37 5.49
CA SER A 435 17.98 -3.86 6.07
C SER A 435 17.45 -4.74 7.20
N LYS A 436 16.56 -4.17 8.01
CA LYS A 436 15.91 -4.86 9.14
C LYS A 436 15.20 -6.14 8.70
N GLU A 437 14.57 -6.13 7.54
CA GLU A 437 13.85 -7.25 6.93
C GLU A 437 14.79 -8.27 6.27
N GLY A 438 15.97 -7.81 5.81
CA GLY A 438 17.06 -8.63 5.31
C GLY A 438 17.89 -9.26 6.42
N MET A 439 19.18 -9.00 6.42
CA MET A 439 20.11 -9.56 7.40
C MET A 439 20.08 -8.83 8.76
N ASN A 440 19.31 -7.75 8.90
CA ASN A 440 19.16 -6.95 10.11
C ASN A 440 20.49 -6.48 10.70
N ILE A 441 21.30 -5.84 9.86
CA ILE A 441 22.61 -5.30 10.26
C ILE A 441 22.44 -3.81 10.55
N ASP A 442 22.35 -3.48 11.84
CA ASP A 442 22.21 -2.10 12.30
C ASP A 442 23.50 -1.29 12.16
N GLY A 443 23.35 0.03 11.97
CA GLY A 443 24.45 0.99 11.94
C GLY A 443 25.12 1.18 10.58
N ILE A 444 24.65 0.50 9.54
CA ILE A 444 25.14 0.65 8.16
C ILE A 444 24.07 1.34 7.30
N SER A 445 24.20 2.64 7.06
CA SER A 445 23.33 3.41 6.16
C SER A 445 23.76 3.24 4.68
N GLU A 446 22.90 3.65 3.73
CA GLU A 446 23.28 3.70 2.31
C GLU A 446 24.51 4.58 2.07
N GLN A 447 24.64 5.69 2.79
CA GLN A 447 25.83 6.55 2.69
C GLN A 447 27.10 5.82 3.19
N THR A 448 26.96 5.03 4.24
CA THR A 448 28.04 4.19 4.76
C THR A 448 28.43 3.11 3.76
N LEU A 449 27.44 2.42 3.17
CA LEU A 449 27.68 1.42 2.13
C LEU A 449 28.36 2.04 0.90
N SER A 450 27.92 3.21 0.47
CA SER A 450 28.57 3.94 -0.63
C SER A 450 30.04 4.25 -0.35
N LYS A 451 30.36 4.66 0.88
CA LYS A 451 31.76 4.87 1.30
C LYS A 451 32.56 3.56 1.24
N PHE A 452 32.01 2.46 1.73
CA PHE A 452 32.70 1.16 1.73
C PHE A 452 32.90 0.60 0.32
N ILE A 453 31.94 0.79 -0.59
CA ILE A 453 32.07 0.44 -2.01
C ILE A 453 33.21 1.27 -2.65
N ASN A 454 33.21 2.59 -2.44
CA ASN A 454 34.21 3.49 -3.00
C ASN A 454 35.64 3.22 -2.47
N LEU A 455 35.76 2.72 -1.23
CA LEU A 455 37.04 2.29 -0.66
C LEU A 455 37.49 0.89 -1.12
N GLY A 456 36.63 0.19 -1.88
CA GLY A 456 36.88 -1.17 -2.32
C GLY A 456 36.75 -2.23 -1.22
N TRP A 457 36.14 -1.89 -0.08
CA TRP A 457 35.93 -2.83 1.04
C TRP A 457 34.80 -3.80 0.79
N ILE A 458 33.79 -3.41 -0.02
CA ILE A 458 32.61 -4.22 -0.34
C ILE A 458 32.38 -4.19 -1.85
N SER A 459 32.32 -5.37 -2.46
CA SER A 459 31.95 -5.61 -3.85
C SER A 459 30.77 -6.58 -3.96
N GLU A 460 30.60 -7.47 -2.97
CA GLU A 460 29.51 -8.44 -2.90
C GLU A 460 28.99 -8.60 -1.45
N TYR A 461 27.96 -9.40 -1.27
CA TYR A 461 27.33 -9.59 0.05
C TYR A 461 28.27 -10.19 1.10
N ALA A 462 29.15 -11.13 0.68
CA ALA A 462 30.06 -11.82 1.58
C ALA A 462 31.10 -10.88 2.19
N ASP A 463 31.50 -9.81 1.47
CA ASP A 463 32.50 -8.85 1.94
C ASP A 463 32.03 -8.08 3.20
N ILE A 464 30.73 -7.95 3.41
CA ILE A 464 30.18 -7.33 4.63
C ILE A 464 30.69 -8.07 5.88
N TYR A 465 30.83 -9.38 5.79
CA TYR A 465 31.31 -10.23 6.89
C TYR A 465 32.83 -10.20 7.08
N GLU A 466 33.57 -9.58 6.14
CA GLU A 466 35.01 -9.34 6.21
C GLU A 466 35.39 -7.94 6.72
N LEU A 467 34.41 -7.05 6.94
CA LEU A 467 34.61 -5.66 7.39
C LEU A 467 35.34 -5.56 8.72
N ARG A 468 35.45 -6.66 9.48
CA ARG A 468 36.31 -6.72 10.71
C ARG A 468 37.78 -6.41 10.43
N SER A 469 38.29 -6.72 9.24
CA SER A 469 39.64 -6.39 8.83
C SER A 469 39.91 -4.88 8.75
N HIS A 470 38.84 -4.09 8.54
CA HIS A 470 38.89 -2.62 8.41
C HIS A 470 38.41 -1.87 9.66
N ILE A 471 38.24 -2.54 10.81
CA ILE A 471 37.70 -1.93 12.03
C ILE A 471 38.49 -0.71 12.52
N LEU A 472 39.81 -0.74 12.40
CA LEU A 472 40.67 0.37 12.81
C LEU A 472 40.53 1.58 11.89
N GLU A 473 40.39 1.33 10.60
CA GLU A 473 40.16 2.39 9.60
C GLU A 473 38.77 2.98 9.78
N LEU A 474 37.77 2.13 9.97
CA LEU A 474 36.38 2.53 10.22
C LEU A 474 36.27 3.42 11.46
N SER A 475 36.94 3.07 12.57
CA SER A 475 36.88 3.87 13.81
C SER A 475 37.51 5.27 13.69
N ARG A 476 38.33 5.50 12.66
CA ARG A 476 39.01 6.79 12.38
C ARG A 476 38.28 7.60 11.32
N MET A 477 37.25 7.04 10.65
CA MET A 477 36.49 7.76 9.63
C MET A 477 35.61 8.82 10.26
N GLU A 478 35.42 9.94 9.54
CA GLU A 478 34.50 10.99 9.93
C GLU A 478 33.05 10.44 10.06
N GLY A 479 32.43 10.70 11.21
CA GLY A 479 31.10 10.19 11.56
C GLY A 479 31.11 8.82 12.25
N PHE A 480 32.29 8.19 12.45
CA PHE A 480 32.46 6.94 13.18
C PHE A 480 33.47 7.12 14.33
N GLY A 481 33.18 6.44 15.43
CA GLY A 481 34.13 6.31 16.55
C GLY A 481 34.22 4.84 16.93
N GLU A 482 35.11 4.51 17.88
CA GLU A 482 35.35 3.13 18.34
C GLU A 482 34.06 2.42 18.76
N LYS A 483 33.15 3.13 19.46
CA LYS A 483 31.87 2.59 19.90
C LYS A 483 30.93 2.26 18.70
N SER A 484 30.89 3.14 17.72
CA SER A 484 30.07 2.93 16.50
C SER A 484 30.60 1.77 15.67
N ALA A 485 31.90 1.74 15.42
CA ALA A 485 32.58 0.64 14.72
C ALA A 485 32.35 -0.72 15.42
N SER A 486 32.51 -0.75 16.77
CA SER A 486 32.26 -1.95 17.56
C SER A 486 30.78 -2.42 17.50
N ASN A 487 29.81 -1.50 17.49
CA ASN A 487 28.40 -1.83 17.38
C ASN A 487 28.07 -2.43 16.00
N ILE A 488 28.62 -1.87 14.92
CA ILE A 488 28.49 -2.43 13.57
C ILE A 488 29.04 -3.86 13.52
N MET A 489 30.25 -4.10 14.06
CA MET A 489 30.83 -5.44 14.08
C MET A 489 29.97 -6.44 14.86
N ARG A 490 29.41 -6.03 15.99
CA ARG A 490 28.49 -6.87 16.78
C ARG A 490 27.22 -7.19 16.01
N SER A 491 26.66 -6.21 15.27
CA SER A 491 25.48 -6.42 14.44
C SER A 491 25.75 -7.37 13.29
N ILE A 492 26.92 -7.24 12.63
CA ILE A 492 27.37 -8.17 11.58
C ILE A 492 27.53 -9.59 12.16
N ASP A 493 28.18 -9.75 13.31
CA ASP A 493 28.37 -11.07 13.92
C ASP A 493 27.03 -11.73 14.29
N LYS A 494 26.08 -10.94 14.81
CA LYS A 494 24.74 -11.42 15.12
C LYS A 494 23.98 -11.88 13.86
N SER A 495 24.18 -11.23 12.72
CA SER A 495 23.52 -11.57 11.46
C SER A 495 24.06 -12.83 10.79
N ARG A 496 25.14 -13.45 11.31
CA ARG A 496 25.66 -14.71 10.76
C ARG A 496 24.71 -15.88 10.94
N GLU A 497 23.86 -15.84 11.95
CA GLU A 497 22.77 -16.79 12.12
C GLU A 497 21.47 -16.17 11.57
N VAL A 498 20.92 -16.76 10.50
CA VAL A 498 19.79 -16.20 9.75
C VAL A 498 18.82 -17.28 9.32
N GLU A 499 17.52 -16.96 9.36
CA GLU A 499 16.49 -17.83 8.80
C GLU A 499 16.51 -17.82 7.26
N ALA A 500 16.31 -18.99 6.64
CA ALA A 500 16.40 -19.17 5.18
C ALA A 500 15.53 -18.18 4.39
N HIS A 501 14.33 -17.87 4.86
CA HIS A 501 13.44 -16.93 4.15
C HIS A 501 13.97 -15.49 4.16
N ARG A 502 14.67 -15.08 5.21
CA ARG A 502 15.31 -13.76 5.30
C ARG A 502 16.53 -13.69 4.39
N LEU A 503 17.32 -14.75 4.35
CA LEU A 503 18.45 -14.85 3.44
C LEU A 503 18.00 -14.72 1.98
N LEU A 504 16.99 -15.51 1.55
CA LEU A 504 16.46 -15.42 0.19
C LEU A 504 15.92 -14.03 -0.16
N PHE A 505 15.22 -13.38 0.78
CA PHE A 505 14.76 -12.01 0.63
C PHE A 505 15.93 -11.03 0.47
N ALA A 506 16.98 -11.17 1.30
CA ALA A 506 18.16 -10.31 1.29
C ALA A 506 18.94 -10.37 -0.03
N LEU A 507 18.85 -11.49 -0.78
CA LEU A 507 19.49 -11.64 -2.10
C LEU A 507 18.90 -10.74 -3.19
N ASN A 508 17.79 -10.05 -2.91
CA ASN A 508 17.13 -9.13 -3.83
C ASN A 508 16.75 -9.76 -5.18
N ILE A 509 16.20 -10.97 -5.13
CA ILE A 509 15.68 -11.67 -6.33
C ILE A 509 14.44 -10.91 -6.82
N PRO A 510 14.37 -10.53 -8.10
CA PRO A 510 13.21 -9.78 -8.63
C PRO A 510 11.89 -10.52 -8.40
N LEU A 511 10.83 -9.80 -8.02
CA LEU A 511 9.50 -10.30 -7.69
C LEU A 511 9.43 -11.33 -6.55
N CYS A 512 10.54 -11.55 -5.83
CA CYS A 512 10.61 -12.46 -4.69
C CYS A 512 10.69 -11.66 -3.38
N GLY A 513 9.55 -11.18 -2.91
CA GLY A 513 9.40 -10.58 -1.59
C GLY A 513 9.43 -11.66 -0.48
N LEU A 514 9.36 -11.20 0.78
CA LEU A 514 9.46 -12.08 1.95
C LEU A 514 8.41 -13.19 1.96
N ASP A 515 7.17 -12.88 1.53
CA ASP A 515 6.08 -13.86 1.42
C ASP A 515 6.37 -14.95 0.37
N VAL A 516 6.85 -14.54 -0.82
CA VAL A 516 7.27 -15.49 -1.87
C VAL A 516 8.36 -16.43 -1.36
N CYS A 517 9.37 -15.90 -0.65
CA CYS A 517 10.43 -16.70 -0.06
C CYS A 517 9.88 -17.71 0.98
N LYS A 518 8.94 -17.28 1.83
CA LYS A 518 8.28 -18.17 2.81
C LYS A 518 7.46 -19.27 2.12
N ARG A 519 6.69 -18.95 1.08
CA ARG A 519 5.89 -19.91 0.32
C ARG A 519 6.76 -20.96 -0.39
N LEU A 520 7.86 -20.53 -1.00
CA LEU A 520 8.82 -21.45 -1.61
C LEU A 520 9.43 -22.39 -0.57
N LEU A 521 9.84 -21.87 0.59
CA LEU A 521 10.42 -22.64 1.68
C LEU A 521 9.40 -23.48 2.48
N SER A 522 8.11 -23.22 2.34
CA SER A 522 7.07 -24.11 2.88
C SER A 522 6.85 -25.35 2.00
N ALA A 523 7.23 -25.28 0.72
CA ALA A 523 7.10 -26.39 -0.24
C ALA A 523 8.41 -27.18 -0.44
N TYR A 524 9.55 -26.54 -0.19
CA TYR A 524 10.89 -27.12 -0.41
C TYR A 524 11.82 -26.80 0.76
N SER A 525 12.76 -27.71 1.08
CA SER A 525 13.93 -27.32 1.85
C SER A 525 14.77 -26.30 1.06
N LEU A 526 15.63 -25.52 1.74
CA LEU A 526 16.47 -24.54 1.04
C LEU A 526 17.34 -25.20 -0.03
N ASP A 527 17.95 -26.33 0.31
CA ASP A 527 18.84 -27.06 -0.61
C ASP A 527 18.06 -27.64 -1.80
N ASP A 528 16.89 -28.24 -1.57
CA ASP A 528 16.05 -28.75 -2.64
C ASP A 528 15.55 -27.65 -3.55
N LEU A 529 15.15 -26.49 -2.97
CA LEU A 529 14.69 -25.34 -3.70
C LEU A 529 15.76 -24.81 -4.66
N ILE A 530 17.01 -24.68 -4.18
CA ILE A 530 18.12 -24.21 -5.00
C ILE A 530 18.50 -25.27 -6.04
N ASN A 531 18.59 -26.55 -5.66
CA ASN A 531 18.89 -27.64 -6.58
C ASN A 531 17.85 -27.72 -7.70
N GLU A 532 16.57 -27.57 -7.39
CA GLU A 532 15.50 -27.55 -8.41
C GLU A 532 15.62 -26.35 -9.35
N ALA A 533 15.95 -25.17 -8.81
CA ALA A 533 16.15 -23.96 -9.61
C ALA A 533 17.33 -24.07 -10.60
N ILE A 534 18.43 -24.71 -10.19
CA ILE A 534 19.65 -24.84 -11.01
C ILE A 534 19.64 -26.03 -11.96
N LYS A 535 18.72 -27.01 -11.78
CA LYS A 535 18.62 -28.15 -12.68
C LYS A 535 18.52 -27.67 -14.13
N GLN A 536 19.56 -27.94 -14.90
CA GLN A 536 19.56 -27.91 -16.35
C GLN A 536 19.51 -29.37 -16.76
N GLY A 537 18.53 -29.73 -17.58
CA GLY A 537 18.36 -31.15 -17.96
C GLY A 537 19.63 -31.72 -18.58
N ASP A 538 20.26 -32.63 -17.87
CA ASP A 538 21.40 -33.44 -18.37
C ASP A 538 20.95 -34.61 -19.22
N ASP A 539 19.62 -34.84 -19.37
CA ASP A 539 19.05 -35.89 -20.17
C ASP A 539 18.50 -35.36 -21.49
N LEU A 540 19.05 -35.85 -22.59
CA LEU A 540 18.63 -35.56 -23.96
C LEU A 540 17.15 -35.83 -24.28
N PHE A 541 16.37 -36.42 -23.34
CA PHE A 541 14.97 -36.79 -23.48
C PHE A 541 14.03 -36.22 -22.40
N ALA A 542 14.53 -35.54 -21.39
CA ALA A 542 13.66 -34.83 -20.45
C ALA A 542 13.32 -33.43 -21.03
N ALA A 543 12.05 -33.18 -21.31
CA ALA A 543 11.57 -31.87 -21.66
C ALA A 543 12.01 -30.88 -20.58
N GLN A 544 12.92 -29.96 -20.90
CA GLN A 544 13.41 -28.97 -19.97
C GLN A 544 12.19 -28.13 -19.52
N ALA A 545 11.86 -28.17 -18.24
CA ALA A 545 10.84 -27.29 -17.71
C ALA A 545 11.28 -25.84 -17.93
N GLU A 546 10.44 -25.07 -18.59
CA GLU A 546 10.66 -23.64 -18.78
C GLU A 546 10.80 -22.98 -17.39
N PRO A 547 11.69 -21.99 -17.18
CA PRO A 547 11.86 -21.33 -15.89
C PRO A 547 10.56 -20.85 -15.24
N LYS A 548 9.56 -20.48 -16.06
CA LYS A 548 8.23 -20.05 -15.63
C LYS A 548 7.40 -21.18 -14.97
N ASP A 549 7.70 -22.44 -15.26
CA ASP A 549 6.86 -23.57 -14.84
C ASP A 549 7.44 -24.32 -13.61
N VAL A 550 8.73 -24.12 -13.30
CA VAL A 550 9.43 -24.88 -12.24
C VAL A 550 8.72 -24.78 -10.89
N PHE A 551 8.34 -23.58 -10.46
CA PHE A 551 7.68 -23.35 -9.16
C PHE A 551 6.23 -22.85 -9.31
N ALA A 552 5.68 -22.78 -10.52
CA ALA A 552 4.33 -22.27 -10.76
C ALA A 552 3.21 -23.11 -10.10
N HIS A 553 3.52 -24.35 -9.69
CA HIS A 553 2.61 -25.23 -8.96
C HIS A 553 2.52 -24.88 -7.46
N VAL A 554 3.46 -24.09 -6.93
CA VAL A 554 3.42 -23.63 -5.53
C VAL A 554 2.35 -22.54 -5.40
N ASN A 555 1.48 -22.67 -4.40
CA ASN A 555 0.37 -21.74 -4.20
C ASN A 555 0.89 -20.29 -4.00
N GLY A 556 0.35 -19.34 -4.80
CA GLY A 556 0.76 -17.93 -4.79
C GLY A 556 2.05 -17.62 -5.57
N ILE A 557 2.65 -18.62 -6.25
CA ILE A 557 3.80 -18.43 -7.13
C ILE A 557 3.33 -18.54 -8.59
N GLY A 558 3.14 -17.38 -9.22
CA GLY A 558 2.80 -17.35 -10.65
C GLY A 558 4.03 -17.62 -11.55
N PRO A 559 3.80 -17.86 -12.87
CA PRO A 559 4.86 -18.16 -13.82
C PRO A 559 5.99 -17.12 -13.87
N GLU A 560 5.66 -15.84 -13.69
CA GLU A 560 6.64 -14.75 -13.73
C GLU A 560 7.56 -14.77 -12.50
N LYS A 561 7.02 -15.00 -11.29
CA LYS A 561 7.80 -15.14 -10.05
C LYS A 561 8.72 -16.36 -10.13
N SER A 562 8.20 -17.49 -10.62
CA SER A 562 8.99 -18.70 -10.88
C SER A 562 10.15 -18.41 -11.83
N ALA A 563 9.88 -17.76 -12.98
CA ALA A 563 10.89 -17.43 -13.96
C ALA A 563 12.01 -16.53 -13.38
N GLN A 564 11.67 -15.54 -12.58
CA GLN A 564 12.67 -14.65 -11.96
C GLN A 564 13.54 -15.39 -10.96
N PHE A 565 12.95 -16.22 -10.09
CA PHE A 565 13.69 -17.00 -9.12
C PHE A 565 14.66 -17.98 -9.80
N VAL A 566 14.18 -18.76 -10.74
CA VAL A 566 14.99 -19.75 -11.50
C VAL A 566 16.11 -19.05 -12.28
N SER A 567 15.79 -17.97 -13.00
CA SER A 567 16.78 -17.23 -13.80
C SER A 567 17.87 -16.61 -12.93
N TRP A 568 17.53 -16.17 -11.71
CA TRP A 568 18.51 -15.61 -10.79
C TRP A 568 19.54 -16.66 -10.36
N PHE A 569 19.11 -17.88 -9.99
CA PHE A 569 20.01 -18.95 -9.56
C PHE A 569 20.73 -19.65 -10.75
N ARG A 570 20.16 -19.63 -11.95
CA ARG A 570 20.84 -20.11 -13.16
C ARG A 570 21.93 -19.16 -13.67
N ASN A 571 21.96 -17.92 -13.16
CA ASN A 571 23.07 -17.00 -13.44
C ASN A 571 24.31 -17.47 -12.68
N PRO A 572 25.44 -17.80 -13.38
CA PRO A 572 26.63 -18.35 -12.73
C PRO A 572 27.26 -17.42 -11.69
N GLN A 573 27.21 -16.09 -11.94
CA GLN A 573 27.76 -15.09 -11.05
C GLN A 573 26.93 -14.97 -9.75
N ASN A 574 25.61 -14.91 -9.87
CA ASN A 574 24.72 -14.87 -8.71
C ASN A 574 24.88 -16.13 -7.85
N LEU A 575 24.96 -17.29 -8.49
CA LEU A 575 25.16 -18.57 -7.80
C LEU A 575 26.51 -18.65 -7.11
N ALA A 576 27.57 -18.12 -7.72
CA ALA A 576 28.90 -18.04 -7.10
C ALA A 576 28.88 -17.13 -5.86
N HIS A 577 28.29 -15.93 -5.96
CA HIS A 577 28.13 -15.00 -4.83
C HIS A 577 27.29 -15.60 -3.70
N TYR A 578 26.20 -16.30 -4.03
CA TYR A 578 25.37 -17.02 -3.06
C TYR A 578 26.17 -18.08 -2.32
N ARG A 579 26.90 -18.93 -3.04
CA ARG A 579 27.75 -19.97 -2.44
C ARG A 579 28.86 -19.39 -1.55
N HIS A 580 29.49 -18.29 -1.99
CA HIS A 580 30.48 -17.60 -1.19
C HIS A 580 29.85 -17.01 0.10
N LEU A 581 28.67 -16.40 -0.02
CA LEU A 581 27.94 -15.87 1.14
C LEU A 581 27.61 -16.97 2.15
N LEU A 582 27.20 -18.15 1.71
CA LEU A 582 26.91 -19.29 2.59
C LEU A 582 28.11 -19.74 3.43
N THR A 583 29.36 -19.50 2.97
CA THR A 583 30.55 -19.80 3.78
C THR A 583 30.69 -18.89 5.02
N LYS A 584 29.94 -17.78 5.07
CA LYS A 584 29.97 -16.78 6.15
C LYS A 584 28.79 -16.90 7.12
N LEU A 585 27.79 -17.71 6.78
CA LEU A 585 26.49 -17.78 7.45
C LEU A 585 26.17 -19.17 8.00
N THR A 586 25.42 -19.19 9.08
CA THR A 586 24.70 -20.38 9.56
C THR A 586 23.22 -20.16 9.26
N VAL A 587 22.70 -20.86 8.25
CA VAL A 587 21.30 -20.72 7.83
C VAL A 587 20.45 -21.68 8.63
N THR A 588 19.50 -21.12 9.38
CA THR A 588 18.48 -21.91 10.09
C THR A 588 17.24 -22.02 9.19
N THR A 589 16.86 -23.27 8.90
CA THR A 589 15.56 -23.54 8.31
C THR A 589 14.63 -23.94 9.44
N PRO A 590 13.37 -23.47 9.50
CA PRO A 590 12.37 -24.14 10.30
C PRO A 590 12.39 -25.61 9.89
N ASP A 591 12.51 -26.52 10.84
CA ASP A 591 12.59 -27.95 10.57
C ASP A 591 11.37 -28.42 9.72
N VAL A 592 11.49 -28.39 8.40
CA VAL A 592 10.56 -29.07 7.48
C VAL A 592 10.78 -30.58 7.56
N SER A 593 11.96 -31.02 8.05
CA SER A 593 12.32 -32.40 8.27
C SER A 593 11.76 -33.01 9.58
N ALA A 594 11.16 -32.21 10.47
CA ALA A 594 10.33 -32.65 11.59
C ALA A 594 8.84 -32.61 11.23
N SER A 595 8.45 -32.71 9.97
CA SER A 595 7.06 -33.01 9.65
C SER A 595 6.78 -34.43 10.04
N GLY A 596 6.22 -34.60 11.24
CA GLY A 596 5.57 -35.84 11.60
C GLY A 596 4.58 -36.18 10.46
N THR A 597 4.41 -37.41 10.11
CA THR A 597 3.48 -37.85 9.06
C THR A 597 2.08 -38.13 9.63
N LEU A 598 1.85 -37.81 10.91
CA LEU A 598 0.62 -38.17 11.61
C LEU A 598 -0.64 -37.54 11.00
N CYS A 599 -0.51 -36.36 10.43
CA CYS A 599 -1.61 -35.66 9.75
C CYS A 599 -1.46 -35.61 8.22
N ALA A 600 -0.48 -36.33 7.65
CA ALA A 600 -0.19 -36.27 6.22
C ALA A 600 -1.39 -36.62 5.34
N GLY A 601 -1.68 -35.80 4.35
CA GLY A 601 -2.80 -35.96 3.42
C GLY A 601 -4.18 -35.60 4.00
N LEU A 602 -4.28 -35.18 5.26
CA LEU A 602 -5.52 -34.78 5.91
C LEU A 602 -5.69 -33.25 5.89
N THR A 603 -6.93 -32.83 5.67
CA THR A 603 -7.32 -31.41 5.74
C THR A 603 -8.23 -31.22 6.95
N PHE A 604 -7.81 -30.35 7.86
CA PHE A 604 -8.55 -30.01 9.07
C PHE A 604 -9.17 -28.62 8.94
N VAL A 605 -10.29 -28.41 9.62
CA VAL A 605 -10.85 -27.08 9.87
C VAL A 605 -10.99 -26.92 11.37
N ILE A 606 -10.50 -25.83 11.95
CA ILE A 606 -10.59 -25.56 13.38
C ILE A 606 -11.68 -24.52 13.62
N THR A 607 -12.55 -24.76 14.61
CA THR A 607 -13.59 -23.81 15.03
C THR A 607 -13.84 -23.94 16.52
N GLY A 608 -14.44 -22.90 17.15
CA GLY A 608 -14.60 -22.88 18.60
C GLY A 608 -13.30 -22.57 19.35
N ASP A 609 -13.32 -22.67 20.67
CA ASP A 609 -12.17 -22.42 21.52
C ASP A 609 -11.33 -23.70 21.67
N VAL A 610 -10.01 -23.52 21.75
CA VAL A 610 -9.04 -24.59 22.02
C VAL A 610 -8.62 -24.52 23.50
N HIS A 611 -8.36 -25.67 24.11
CA HIS A 611 -8.09 -25.80 25.54
C HIS A 611 -6.68 -26.30 25.84
N HIS A 612 -6.11 -27.14 24.98
CA HIS A 612 -4.77 -27.71 25.12
C HIS A 612 -3.67 -26.89 24.44
N TYR A 613 -4.04 -26.05 23.50
CA TYR A 613 -3.13 -25.10 22.83
C TYR A 613 -3.48 -23.66 23.26
N LYS A 614 -2.49 -22.77 23.29
CA LYS A 614 -2.71 -21.35 23.67
C LYS A 614 -3.74 -20.65 22.79
N ASN A 615 -3.83 -21.05 21.55
CA ASN A 615 -4.80 -20.54 20.56
C ASN A 615 -4.86 -21.45 19.33
N ARG A 616 -5.82 -21.19 18.45
CA ARG A 616 -6.01 -21.96 17.20
C ARG A 616 -4.81 -21.94 16.26
N ASN A 617 -3.98 -20.89 16.30
CA ASN A 617 -2.78 -20.81 15.46
C ASN A 617 -1.71 -21.80 15.93
N GLU A 618 -1.56 -22.01 17.22
CA GLU A 618 -0.63 -23.01 17.75
C GLU A 618 -1.06 -24.43 17.36
N LEU A 619 -2.36 -24.75 17.47
CA LEU A 619 -2.91 -26.02 16.97
C LEU A 619 -2.74 -26.16 15.45
N LYS A 620 -2.95 -25.09 14.68
CA LYS A 620 -2.72 -25.05 13.23
C LYS A 620 -1.25 -25.35 12.93
N THR A 621 -0.31 -24.68 13.60
CA THR A 621 1.13 -24.91 13.44
C THR A 621 1.49 -26.36 13.75
N TYR A 622 0.90 -26.93 14.78
CA TYR A 622 1.11 -28.35 15.11
C TYR A 622 0.62 -29.28 13.99
N ILE A 623 -0.62 -29.11 13.51
CA ILE A 623 -1.17 -29.90 12.40
C ILE A 623 -0.29 -29.81 11.15
N GLU A 624 0.14 -28.60 10.80
CA GLU A 624 0.99 -28.36 9.63
C GLU A 624 2.38 -28.95 9.82
N SER A 625 2.95 -28.94 11.03
CA SER A 625 4.21 -29.62 11.34
C SER A 625 4.11 -31.16 11.26
N GLN A 626 2.90 -31.70 11.39
CA GLN A 626 2.61 -33.12 11.22
C GLN A 626 2.18 -33.51 9.77
N GLY A 627 2.41 -32.61 8.79
CA GLY A 627 2.11 -32.86 7.38
C GLY A 627 0.63 -32.70 6.99
N GLY A 628 -0.21 -32.22 7.90
CA GLY A 628 -1.62 -31.91 7.65
C GLY A 628 -1.83 -30.53 7.03
N LYS A 629 -3.03 -30.28 6.53
CA LYS A 629 -3.46 -28.99 6.00
C LYS A 629 -4.59 -28.42 6.85
N VAL A 630 -4.52 -27.12 7.19
CA VAL A 630 -5.62 -26.44 7.90
C VAL A 630 -6.32 -25.45 6.97
N ALA A 631 -7.60 -25.70 6.70
CA ALA A 631 -8.44 -24.83 5.87
C ALA A 631 -9.31 -23.90 6.76
N SER A 632 -9.65 -22.75 6.23
CA SER A 632 -10.50 -21.76 6.90
C SER A 632 -11.99 -22.10 6.87
N ALA A 633 -12.43 -22.87 5.86
CA ALA A 633 -13.83 -23.23 5.64
C ALA A 633 -13.99 -24.73 5.42
N VAL A 634 -15.14 -25.26 5.83
CA VAL A 634 -15.51 -26.67 5.59
C VAL A 634 -15.95 -26.86 4.14
N SER A 635 -15.32 -27.82 3.45
CA SER A 635 -15.60 -28.17 2.06
C SER A 635 -15.55 -29.69 1.87
N GLY A 636 -15.91 -30.20 0.71
CA GLY A 636 -15.86 -31.64 0.41
C GLY A 636 -14.46 -32.27 0.50
N SER A 637 -13.39 -31.45 0.54
CA SER A 637 -12.01 -31.91 0.76
C SER A 637 -11.59 -31.87 2.24
N THR A 638 -12.45 -31.46 3.17
CA THR A 638 -12.16 -31.44 4.61
C THR A 638 -12.25 -32.85 5.19
N SER A 639 -11.19 -33.30 5.85
CA SER A 639 -11.14 -34.59 6.51
C SER A 639 -11.80 -34.60 7.87
N TYR A 640 -11.57 -33.54 8.66
CA TYR A 640 -12.10 -33.36 10.02
C TYR A 640 -12.40 -31.88 10.33
N LEU A 641 -13.48 -31.66 11.09
CA LEU A 641 -13.71 -30.40 11.77
C LEU A 641 -13.35 -30.56 13.24
N ILE A 642 -12.38 -29.78 13.75
CA ILE A 642 -12.01 -29.76 15.16
C ILE A 642 -12.85 -28.70 15.86
N ASN A 643 -13.67 -29.15 16.82
CA ASN A 643 -14.50 -28.28 17.66
C ASN A 643 -14.80 -28.95 19.00
N ASN A 644 -14.40 -28.33 20.11
CA ASN A 644 -14.68 -28.83 21.44
C ASN A 644 -16.19 -28.86 21.79
N ASP A 645 -16.98 -28.00 21.14
CA ASP A 645 -18.45 -28.10 21.18
C ASP A 645 -18.96 -28.81 19.90
N VAL A 646 -19.00 -30.15 19.95
CA VAL A 646 -19.50 -30.97 18.84
C VAL A 646 -21.01 -30.80 18.57
N THR A 647 -21.74 -30.25 19.56
CA THR A 647 -23.19 -29.97 19.48
C THR A 647 -23.49 -28.60 18.90
N SER A 648 -22.47 -27.76 18.73
CA SER A 648 -22.58 -26.39 18.23
C SER A 648 -23.44 -26.28 16.96
N THR A 649 -24.26 -25.26 16.93
CA THR A 649 -25.11 -24.91 15.76
C THR A 649 -24.40 -23.93 14.79
N SER A 650 -23.10 -23.72 14.97
CA SER A 650 -22.29 -22.83 14.10
C SER A 650 -22.37 -23.24 12.64
N GLY A 651 -22.18 -22.28 11.73
CA GLY A 651 -22.22 -22.51 10.29
C GLY A 651 -21.24 -23.60 9.84
N LYS A 652 -20.05 -23.70 10.47
CA LYS A 652 -19.07 -24.75 10.16
C LYS A 652 -19.55 -26.13 10.62
N ASN A 653 -20.16 -26.24 11.83
CA ASN A 653 -20.72 -27.48 12.31
C ASN A 653 -21.91 -27.94 11.45
N LYS A 654 -22.79 -27.03 11.05
CA LYS A 654 -23.90 -27.35 10.13
C LYS A 654 -23.36 -27.86 8.81
N LYS A 655 -22.36 -27.16 8.23
CA LYS A 655 -21.75 -27.52 6.97
C LYS A 655 -21.01 -28.85 7.03
N ALA A 656 -20.33 -29.13 8.13
CA ALA A 656 -19.68 -30.44 8.34
C ALA A 656 -20.71 -31.58 8.40
N LYS A 657 -21.83 -31.37 9.11
CA LYS A 657 -22.94 -32.35 9.16
C LYS A 657 -23.57 -32.56 7.78
N GLU A 658 -23.83 -31.49 7.02
CA GLU A 658 -24.36 -31.56 5.64
C GLU A 658 -23.44 -32.37 4.71
N LEU A 659 -22.14 -32.21 4.86
CA LEU A 659 -21.13 -32.89 4.03
C LEU A 659 -20.66 -34.24 4.60
N ASN A 660 -21.27 -34.73 5.70
CA ASN A 660 -20.86 -35.93 6.43
C ASN A 660 -19.39 -35.94 6.87
N ILE A 661 -18.85 -34.75 7.23
CA ILE A 661 -17.48 -34.60 7.70
C ILE A 661 -17.46 -34.83 9.21
N PRO A 662 -16.59 -35.74 9.73
CA PRO A 662 -16.49 -35.99 11.15
C PRO A 662 -16.11 -34.72 11.94
N ILE A 663 -16.85 -34.44 13.01
CA ILE A 663 -16.55 -33.37 13.98
C ILE A 663 -15.88 -34.04 15.17
N ILE A 664 -14.64 -33.66 15.47
CA ILE A 664 -13.86 -34.21 16.58
C ILE A 664 -13.51 -33.12 17.60
N SER A 665 -13.41 -33.49 18.87
CA SER A 665 -12.89 -32.60 19.91
C SER A 665 -11.37 -32.50 19.82
N GLU A 666 -10.80 -31.50 20.50
CA GLU A 666 -9.34 -31.35 20.64
C GLU A 666 -8.71 -32.57 21.34
N ASP A 667 -9.38 -33.15 22.34
CA ASP A 667 -8.96 -34.38 23.02
C ASP A 667 -8.91 -35.58 22.06
N GLU A 668 -9.93 -35.73 21.21
CA GLU A 668 -9.95 -36.78 20.18
C GLU A 668 -8.86 -36.57 19.13
N PHE A 669 -8.60 -35.30 18.75
CA PHE A 669 -7.50 -34.95 17.85
C PHE A 669 -6.15 -35.33 18.47
N ILE A 670 -5.90 -34.93 19.72
CA ILE A 670 -4.66 -35.24 20.46
C ILE A 670 -4.47 -36.76 20.56
N SER A 671 -5.51 -37.47 20.94
CA SER A 671 -5.46 -38.94 21.03
C SER A 671 -5.12 -39.65 19.72
N LYS A 672 -5.51 -39.09 18.58
CA LYS A 672 -5.28 -39.68 17.24
C LYS A 672 -3.98 -39.22 16.59
N TYR A 673 -3.58 -38.00 16.81
CA TYR A 673 -2.55 -37.30 16.02
C TYR A 673 -1.43 -36.64 16.85
N GLN A 674 -1.44 -36.82 18.17
CA GLN A 674 -0.36 -36.39 19.05
C GLN A 674 0.04 -37.58 19.93
N GLN A 675 1.02 -38.33 19.48
CA GLN A 675 1.65 -39.43 20.26
C GLN A 675 2.98 -38.98 20.82
#